data_f54e74f47ec2596e9e46ac02f12f58ce
#
_entry.id   f54e74f47ec2596e9e46ac02f12f58ce
#
_cell.length_a   1.000
_cell.length_b   1.000
_cell.length_c   1.000
_cell.angle_alpha   90.00
_cell.angle_beta   90.00
_cell.angle_gamma   90.00
#
_symmetry.space_group_name_H-M   'P 1'
#
loop_
_entity.id
_entity.type
_entity.pdbx_description
1 polymer ?
#
loop_
_entity_poly.entity_id
_entity_poly.type
_entity_poly.pdbx_seq_one_letter_code
_entity_poly.pdbx_strand_id
1 'polypeptide(L)'
;MAHERVVRCASGALVALAGLVAVLPAAALPPEENQSWVELGAWVNSDDSYKFGDFTGLEEKGISLLANFDVGRRAVWDSGDVRWWRAQGQNLGLDSRWARGDFGYQGLFDVWFEYEEIPKFQTDSAITVFQGRGTDRLTLRPSWVASSTTAGFGALAENERDLDIEHMRRDVRAGFGLDLPADLEWVGDYEYETKKGLKVAAALIGNTGGNPRTSLVAEPLDYQTNEGQTALRWNGERVQLQLGYEISVFNDSNDSLTWQNPFSQVGGWQAGAGVGYPTGFGRKATPPDNSFNQVSMAGGVDLPWNTRISGDAAFGWMRQNADFLPYTVNPLLDAAVPPPRGDADAGIDTTAATLRLASRPIDHLRIDANVRYDDRDNTTPRDVYLYVSGDSLDQQGIGSDRARLNLPNSYQLVEGGFEAGYEFFERTELSVGYQRQEIERTYTEVDQTTENTYEAALRSRPLSWLQARVEGSYADRNGTEYMYRSPLFGGFTPEYVGSITDPDELFENNPLLRKNNFADRKRSRVLGRIDLMPIDALSIGLDGAWVDDDYDQSTLGLTQREALSSTIDLSWTPIEILTTYVWFTYENLKSDVDGRSFSNAAQASDPERDWFERDEDHVYTAGVGAELHLFDDRLRLRADYVYSMANTDIEVGTGEALTPTSRNFPDVESRLHDFNVSAEYQFRENLAFRVSYLLEDLKSDDWAINGVAPDTISQVLGLGEDTPHYRN
;
A
#
# COMPACT_ATOMS: atom_id res chain seq x y z
N MET A 1 -16.52 6.75 4.84
CA MET A 1 -15.18 7.36 5.15
C MET A 1 -14.17 6.72 4.23
N ALA A 2 -13.55 7.50 3.36
CA ALA A 2 -12.59 6.98 2.39
C ALA A 2 -11.25 6.75 3.08
N HIS A 3 -10.81 5.49 3.16
CA HIS A 3 -9.45 5.16 3.57
C HIS A 3 -8.48 5.51 2.44
N GLU A 4 -7.72 6.59 2.61
CA GLU A 4 -6.47 6.76 1.87
C GLU A 4 -5.44 5.76 2.40
N ARG A 5 -5.23 4.69 1.65
CA ARG A 5 -4.09 3.80 1.88
C ARG A 5 -2.83 4.53 1.44
N VAL A 6 -1.98 4.84 2.39
CA VAL A 6 -0.59 5.27 2.14
C VAL A 6 0.16 4.08 1.53
N VAL A 7 0.40 4.13 0.24
CA VAL A 7 1.28 3.19 -0.45
C VAL A 7 2.71 3.59 -0.15
N ARG A 8 3.43 2.78 0.60
CA ARG A 8 4.89 2.87 0.70
C ARG A 8 5.47 2.47 -0.64
N CYS A 9 6.18 3.39 -1.26
CA CYS A 9 7.02 3.10 -2.41
C CYS A 9 8.14 2.15 -1.98
N ALA A 10 8.05 0.89 -2.42
CA ALA A 10 9.23 0.12 -2.71
C ALA A 10 9.49 0.34 -4.21
N SER A 11 10.72 0.69 -4.56
CA SER A 11 11.18 0.83 -5.92
C SER A 11 10.99 -0.48 -6.69
N GLY A 12 9.94 -0.51 -7.46
CA GLY A 12 9.58 -1.50 -8.44
C GLY A 12 8.50 -0.84 -9.26
N ALA A 13 8.65 -0.78 -10.57
CA ALA A 13 7.74 -0.15 -11.48
C ALA A 13 6.30 -0.61 -11.20
N LEU A 14 5.54 0.20 -10.49
CA LEU A 14 4.11 0.02 -10.34
C LEU A 14 3.49 0.59 -11.61
N VAL A 15 3.19 -0.30 -12.57
CA VAL A 15 2.19 0.01 -13.58
C VAL A 15 0.87 0.21 -12.83
N ALA A 16 0.56 1.46 -12.54
CA ALA A 16 -0.76 1.81 -12.05
C ALA A 16 -1.73 1.63 -13.21
N LEU A 17 -2.34 0.45 -13.31
CA LEU A 17 -3.58 0.30 -14.06
C LEU A 17 -4.64 1.16 -13.36
N ALA A 18 -4.67 2.45 -13.67
CA ALA A 18 -5.83 3.27 -13.45
C ALA A 18 -6.88 2.82 -14.46
N GLY A 19 -7.58 1.75 -14.14
CA GLY A 19 -8.84 1.45 -14.79
C GLY A 19 -9.78 2.64 -14.55
N LEU A 20 -9.81 3.57 -15.50
CA LEU A 20 -10.86 4.56 -15.57
C LEU A 20 -12.15 3.80 -15.89
N VAL A 21 -12.83 3.35 -14.84
CA VAL A 21 -14.27 3.12 -14.95
C VAL A 21 -14.84 4.51 -15.24
N ALA A 22 -15.15 4.77 -16.50
CA ALA A 22 -15.98 5.90 -16.86
C ALA A 22 -17.31 5.69 -16.13
N VAL A 23 -17.43 6.28 -14.96
CA VAL A 23 -18.73 6.48 -14.34
C VAL A 23 -19.43 7.50 -15.22
N LEU A 24 -20.10 7.02 -16.25
CA LEU A 24 -21.16 7.80 -16.86
C LEU A 24 -22.09 8.23 -15.71
N PRO A 25 -22.47 9.51 -15.62
CA PRO A 25 -23.49 9.89 -14.65
C PRO A 25 -24.69 8.99 -14.93
N ALA A 26 -24.98 8.10 -13.99
CA ALA A 26 -26.21 7.36 -14.03
C ALA A 26 -27.30 8.44 -14.05
N ALA A 27 -27.88 8.67 -15.22
CA ALA A 27 -29.19 9.26 -15.29
C ALA A 27 -29.99 8.39 -14.31
N ALA A 28 -30.62 9.04 -13.31
CA ALA A 28 -31.43 8.33 -12.35
C ALA A 28 -32.46 7.55 -13.14
N LEU A 29 -32.14 6.28 -13.43
CA LEU A 29 -33.12 5.36 -13.94
C LEU A 29 -34.22 5.29 -12.90
N PRO A 30 -35.49 5.31 -13.29
CA PRO A 30 -36.58 5.08 -12.35
C PRO A 30 -36.26 3.78 -11.61
N PRO A 31 -36.68 3.61 -10.33
CA PRO A 31 -36.36 2.45 -9.54
C PRO A 31 -36.86 1.23 -10.30
N GLU A 32 -35.91 0.53 -10.93
CA GLU A 32 -36.21 -0.62 -11.75
C GLU A 32 -36.72 -1.73 -10.85
N GLU A 33 -37.93 -2.11 -11.12
CA GLU A 33 -38.62 -3.25 -10.53
C GLU A 33 -37.75 -4.49 -10.69
N ASN A 34 -37.21 -5.03 -9.56
CA ASN A 34 -36.76 -6.41 -9.39
C ASN A 34 -36.14 -7.11 -10.62
N GLN A 35 -35.14 -6.51 -11.26
CA GLN A 35 -34.43 -7.21 -12.34
C GLN A 35 -33.42 -8.18 -11.70
N SER A 36 -33.91 -9.41 -11.45
CA SER A 36 -33.06 -10.52 -11.04
C SER A 36 -32.42 -11.16 -12.27
N TRP A 37 -31.12 -11.44 -12.19
CA TRP A 37 -30.42 -12.11 -13.27
C TRP A 37 -29.45 -13.18 -12.72
N VAL A 38 -29.16 -14.17 -13.57
CA VAL A 38 -28.17 -15.22 -13.31
C VAL A 38 -27.37 -15.41 -14.58
N GLU A 39 -26.06 -15.43 -14.46
CA GLU A 39 -25.11 -15.72 -15.52
C GLU A 39 -24.38 -17.03 -15.21
N LEU A 40 -24.33 -17.92 -16.18
CA LEU A 40 -23.53 -19.13 -16.12
C LEU A 40 -22.66 -19.18 -17.36
N GLY A 41 -21.38 -19.41 -17.16
CA GLY A 41 -20.40 -19.40 -18.23
C GLY A 41 -19.19 -20.27 -17.94
N ALA A 42 -18.26 -20.25 -18.87
CA ALA A 42 -16.95 -20.83 -18.72
C ALA A 42 -15.91 -19.86 -19.27
N TRP A 43 -14.79 -19.79 -18.59
CA TRP A 43 -13.59 -19.09 -19.01
C TRP A 43 -12.57 -20.11 -19.50
N VAL A 44 -11.88 -19.82 -20.59
CA VAL A 44 -10.81 -20.65 -21.13
C VAL A 44 -9.52 -19.84 -21.11
N ASN A 45 -8.58 -20.25 -20.27
CA ASN A 45 -7.25 -19.64 -20.16
C ASN A 45 -6.28 -20.35 -21.08
N SER A 46 -5.53 -19.62 -21.89
CA SER A 46 -4.64 -20.21 -22.91
C SER A 46 -3.25 -20.52 -22.39
N ASP A 47 -2.82 -19.84 -21.33
CA ASP A 47 -1.47 -19.97 -20.75
C ASP A 47 -1.52 -19.92 -19.22
N ASP A 48 -0.50 -20.44 -18.55
CA ASP A 48 -0.31 -20.32 -17.11
C ASP A 48 0.37 -18.98 -16.83
N SER A 49 -0.14 -18.22 -15.86
CA SER A 49 0.52 -16.99 -15.42
C SER A 49 0.02 -16.53 -14.05
N TYR A 50 0.93 -16.52 -13.08
CA TYR A 50 0.67 -15.97 -11.76
C TYR A 50 0.27 -14.48 -11.84
N LYS A 51 0.89 -13.72 -12.75
CA LYS A 51 0.64 -12.28 -12.88
C LYS A 51 -0.72 -11.97 -13.49
N PHE A 52 -1.17 -12.76 -14.47
CA PHE A 52 -2.52 -12.67 -15.02
C PHE A 52 -3.56 -13.11 -14.00
N GLY A 53 -3.24 -14.17 -13.23
CA GLY A 53 -4.10 -14.69 -12.17
C GLY A 53 -4.20 -13.82 -10.94
N ASP A 54 -3.26 -12.87 -10.77
CA ASP A 54 -3.20 -12.05 -9.56
C ASP A 54 -4.51 -11.28 -9.34
N PHE A 55 -5.16 -11.52 -8.20
CA PHE A 55 -6.50 -11.01 -7.84
C PHE A 55 -7.68 -11.50 -8.71
N THR A 56 -7.43 -12.11 -9.87
CA THR A 56 -8.50 -12.61 -10.74
C THR A 56 -8.86 -14.05 -10.44
N GLY A 57 -7.88 -14.84 -9.96
CA GLY A 57 -8.03 -16.27 -9.72
C GLY A 57 -8.04 -17.10 -11.01
N LEU A 58 -7.43 -16.58 -12.09
CA LEU A 58 -7.33 -17.22 -13.41
C LEU A 58 -5.85 -17.49 -13.76
N GLU A 59 -5.08 -18.05 -12.84
CA GLU A 59 -3.64 -18.31 -13.03
C GLU A 59 -3.36 -19.51 -13.91
N GLU A 60 -4.16 -20.58 -13.78
CA GLU A 60 -3.93 -21.84 -14.45
C GLU A 60 -4.54 -21.88 -15.86
N LYS A 61 -3.78 -22.46 -16.79
CA LYS A 61 -4.29 -22.82 -18.11
C LYS A 61 -5.40 -23.84 -17.99
N GLY A 62 -6.51 -23.61 -18.69
CA GLY A 62 -7.60 -24.55 -18.69
C GLY A 62 -8.96 -23.92 -18.77
N ILE A 63 -9.95 -24.66 -18.28
CA ILE A 63 -11.36 -24.22 -18.27
C ILE A 63 -11.78 -24.00 -16.82
N SER A 64 -12.19 -22.79 -16.52
CA SER A 64 -12.78 -22.41 -15.24
C SER A 64 -14.29 -22.15 -15.43
N LEU A 65 -15.12 -22.59 -14.48
CA LEU A 65 -16.54 -22.30 -14.50
C LEU A 65 -16.80 -20.92 -13.91
N LEU A 66 -17.73 -20.20 -14.50
CA LEU A 66 -18.16 -18.89 -14.05
C LEU A 66 -19.63 -18.92 -13.68
N ALA A 67 -19.95 -18.46 -12.49
CA ALA A 67 -21.34 -18.23 -12.09
C ALA A 67 -21.44 -16.88 -11.36
N ASN A 68 -22.32 -16.01 -11.89
CA ASN A 68 -22.65 -14.73 -11.32
C ASN A 68 -24.16 -14.61 -11.16
N PHE A 69 -24.61 -13.93 -10.13
CA PHE A 69 -26.03 -13.65 -9.98
C PHE A 69 -26.28 -12.40 -9.15
N ASP A 70 -27.41 -11.77 -9.42
CA ASP A 70 -28.01 -10.73 -8.60
C ASP A 70 -29.53 -10.98 -8.60
N VAL A 71 -30.02 -11.52 -7.51
CA VAL A 71 -31.42 -11.89 -7.36
C VAL A 71 -32.00 -11.24 -6.11
N GLY A 72 -33.19 -10.70 -6.24
CA GLY A 72 -33.76 -10.02 -5.09
C GLY A 72 -35.24 -9.75 -5.28
N ARG A 73 -35.87 -9.33 -4.21
CA ARG A 73 -37.25 -8.88 -4.19
C ARG A 73 -37.36 -7.64 -3.29
N ARG A 74 -37.84 -6.57 -3.86
CA ARG A 74 -38.30 -5.41 -3.11
C ARG A 74 -39.75 -5.14 -3.48
N ALA A 75 -40.59 -5.02 -2.50
CA ALA A 75 -42.00 -4.76 -2.76
C ALA A 75 -42.22 -3.37 -3.40
N VAL A 76 -43.16 -3.26 -4.27
CA VAL A 76 -43.54 -1.99 -4.91
C VAL A 76 -44.02 -1.03 -3.83
N TRP A 77 -43.70 0.26 -3.96
CA TRP A 77 -43.93 1.31 -2.97
C TRP A 77 -45.33 1.34 -2.37
N ASP A 78 -46.36 1.04 -3.15
CA ASP A 78 -47.79 1.07 -2.75
C ASP A 78 -48.35 -0.28 -2.31
N SER A 79 -47.55 -1.36 -2.31
CA SER A 79 -48.03 -2.73 -2.01
C SER A 79 -48.32 -3.00 -0.54
N GLY A 80 -47.85 -2.11 0.37
CA GLY A 80 -47.93 -2.35 1.81
C GLY A 80 -47.03 -3.47 2.34
N ASP A 81 -46.25 -4.14 1.50
CA ASP A 81 -45.21 -5.08 1.92
C ASP A 81 -43.89 -4.30 2.07
N VAL A 82 -43.27 -4.41 3.21
CA VAL A 82 -42.06 -3.66 3.60
C VAL A 82 -40.81 -4.57 3.66
N ARG A 83 -41.00 -5.86 3.35
CA ARG A 83 -39.88 -6.81 3.33
C ARG A 83 -39.13 -6.73 2.02
N TRP A 84 -37.81 -6.80 2.10
CA TRP A 84 -36.95 -6.91 0.95
C TRP A 84 -35.80 -7.88 1.23
N TRP A 85 -35.27 -8.46 0.19
CA TRP A 85 -34.07 -9.25 0.24
C TRP A 85 -33.32 -9.15 -1.09
N ARG A 86 -31.98 -9.32 -1.04
CA ARG A 86 -31.13 -9.41 -2.20
C ARG A 86 -30.06 -10.47 -1.95
N ALA A 87 -29.71 -11.24 -2.95
CA ALA A 87 -28.60 -12.16 -2.93
C ALA A 87 -27.77 -11.95 -4.20
N GLN A 88 -26.47 -11.77 -4.01
CA GLN A 88 -25.52 -11.49 -5.06
C GLN A 88 -24.38 -12.49 -4.99
N GLY A 89 -23.81 -12.82 -6.13
CA GLY A 89 -22.60 -13.63 -6.23
C GLY A 89 -21.84 -13.31 -7.49
N GLN A 90 -20.53 -13.29 -7.38
CA GLN A 90 -19.60 -13.04 -8.48
C GLN A 90 -18.47 -14.06 -8.45
N ASN A 91 -18.03 -14.49 -9.64
CA ASN A 91 -16.89 -15.36 -9.80
C ASN A 91 -16.95 -16.66 -8.97
N LEU A 92 -18.14 -17.22 -8.73
CA LEU A 92 -18.33 -18.33 -7.79
C LEU A 92 -17.60 -19.63 -8.18
N GLY A 93 -17.09 -19.71 -9.40
CA GLY A 93 -16.25 -20.83 -9.85
C GLY A 93 -14.74 -20.55 -9.82
N LEU A 94 -14.33 -19.33 -9.42
CA LEU A 94 -12.94 -18.89 -9.37
C LEU A 94 -12.45 -18.70 -7.93
N ASP A 95 -11.17 -18.52 -7.75
CA ASP A 95 -10.58 -18.24 -6.43
C ASP A 95 -10.76 -16.78 -5.98
N SER A 96 -11.31 -15.92 -6.83
CA SER A 96 -11.74 -14.56 -6.53
C SER A 96 -13.26 -14.45 -6.29
N ARG A 97 -13.85 -15.48 -5.65
CA ARG A 97 -15.29 -15.55 -5.41
C ARG A 97 -15.77 -14.59 -4.34
N TRP A 98 -16.93 -14.00 -4.62
CA TRP A 98 -17.63 -13.11 -3.71
C TRP A 98 -19.11 -13.44 -3.67
N ALA A 99 -19.72 -13.38 -2.49
CA ALA A 99 -21.16 -13.56 -2.33
C ALA A 99 -21.68 -12.66 -1.19
N ARG A 100 -22.88 -12.09 -1.38
CA ARG A 100 -23.55 -11.27 -0.38
C ARG A 100 -25.05 -11.56 -0.35
N GLY A 101 -25.59 -11.60 0.86
CA GLY A 101 -27.02 -11.70 1.10
C GLY A 101 -27.48 -10.59 2.04
N ASP A 102 -28.51 -9.86 1.63
CA ASP A 102 -29.15 -8.81 2.41
C ASP A 102 -30.61 -9.17 2.64
N PHE A 103 -31.12 -8.90 3.83
CA PHE A 103 -32.51 -9.05 4.19
C PHE A 103 -32.94 -7.91 5.10
N GLY A 104 -34.10 -7.32 4.84
CA GLY A 104 -34.57 -6.21 5.64
C GLY A 104 -36.09 -6.08 5.69
N TYR A 105 -36.52 -5.33 6.71
CA TYR A 105 -37.87 -4.88 6.92
C TYR A 105 -37.79 -3.34 7.01
N GLN A 106 -38.25 -2.65 5.96
CA GLN A 106 -38.12 -1.21 5.79
C GLN A 106 -38.68 -0.45 6.99
N GLY A 107 -37.88 0.44 7.57
CA GLY A 107 -38.21 1.24 8.74
C GLY A 107 -38.16 0.44 10.06
N LEU A 108 -37.52 -0.70 10.09
CA LEU A 108 -37.34 -1.50 11.31
C LEU A 108 -35.93 -2.07 11.45
N PHE A 109 -35.47 -2.86 10.47
CA PHE A 109 -34.12 -3.44 10.50
C PHE A 109 -33.66 -3.91 9.11
N ASP A 110 -32.36 -4.03 8.96
CA ASP A 110 -31.68 -4.82 7.93
C ASP A 110 -30.58 -5.67 8.55
N VAL A 111 -30.29 -6.78 7.89
CA VAL A 111 -29.14 -7.65 8.18
C VAL A 111 -28.52 -8.08 6.87
N TRP A 112 -27.19 -8.24 6.89
CA TRP A 112 -26.45 -8.70 5.74
C TRP A 112 -25.34 -9.66 6.14
N PHE A 113 -24.96 -10.51 5.18
CA PHE A 113 -23.85 -11.43 5.28
C PHE A 113 -23.06 -11.39 3.98
N GLU A 114 -21.72 -11.38 4.07
CA GLU A 114 -20.82 -11.32 2.94
C GLU A 114 -19.68 -12.32 3.10
N TYR A 115 -19.27 -12.91 1.99
CA TYR A 115 -18.11 -13.78 1.89
C TYR A 115 -17.29 -13.37 0.68
N GLU A 116 -15.96 -13.24 0.86
CA GLU A 116 -15.03 -12.84 -0.19
C GLU A 116 -13.72 -13.65 -0.10
N GLU A 117 -13.20 -14.08 -1.26
CA GLU A 117 -11.86 -14.63 -1.38
C GLU A 117 -11.02 -13.75 -2.31
N ILE A 118 -9.81 -13.42 -1.87
CA ILE A 118 -8.87 -12.58 -2.61
C ILE A 118 -7.55 -13.34 -2.72
N PRO A 119 -7.28 -13.98 -3.87
CA PRO A 119 -6.00 -14.61 -4.14
C PRO A 119 -4.92 -13.55 -4.37
N LYS A 120 -3.69 -13.89 -4.03
CA LYS A 120 -2.48 -13.13 -4.36
C LYS A 120 -1.40 -14.11 -4.79
N PHE A 121 -1.07 -14.09 -6.07
CA PHE A 121 0.02 -14.86 -6.63
C PHE A 121 1.26 -13.96 -6.78
N GLN A 122 2.34 -14.29 -6.11
CA GLN A 122 3.56 -13.49 -6.15
C GLN A 122 4.53 -14.01 -7.21
N THR A 123 4.76 -15.31 -7.25
CA THR A 123 5.61 -15.96 -8.24
C THR A 123 5.32 -17.46 -8.31
N ASP A 124 5.42 -18.03 -9.51
CA ASP A 124 5.36 -19.46 -9.82
C ASP A 124 6.71 -20.01 -10.31
N SER A 125 7.72 -19.14 -10.45
CA SER A 125 9.06 -19.49 -10.97
C SER A 125 10.13 -19.60 -9.89
N ALA A 126 9.78 -19.35 -8.61
CA ALA A 126 10.75 -19.41 -7.52
C ALA A 126 11.28 -20.83 -7.29
N ILE A 127 12.52 -20.89 -6.81
CA ILE A 127 13.24 -22.14 -6.51
C ILE A 127 13.74 -22.11 -5.08
N THR A 128 13.56 -23.21 -4.33
CA THR A 128 14.08 -23.34 -2.96
C THR A 128 14.86 -24.64 -2.79
N VAL A 129 15.87 -24.59 -1.91
CA VAL A 129 16.59 -25.80 -1.44
C VAL A 129 16.04 -26.34 -0.13
N PHE A 130 15.15 -25.59 0.51
CA PHE A 130 14.61 -25.93 1.82
C PHE A 130 13.44 -26.92 1.71
N GLN A 131 13.37 -27.79 2.69
CA GLN A 131 12.20 -28.62 3.01
C GLN A 131 11.36 -27.96 4.09
N GLY A 132 10.08 -28.31 4.19
CA GLY A 132 9.18 -27.74 5.20
C GLY A 132 8.34 -26.57 4.68
N ARG A 133 8.12 -26.47 3.36
CA ARG A 133 7.19 -25.49 2.76
C ARG A 133 5.88 -25.41 3.57
N GLY A 134 5.48 -24.22 3.93
CA GLY A 134 4.23 -23.98 4.68
C GLY A 134 4.29 -24.31 6.16
N THR A 135 5.47 -24.59 6.70
CA THR A 135 5.68 -24.78 8.14
C THR A 135 6.60 -23.68 8.71
N ASP A 136 6.61 -23.56 10.01
CA ASP A 136 7.48 -22.66 10.78
C ASP A 136 8.94 -23.13 10.85
N ARG A 137 9.27 -24.27 10.22
CA ARG A 137 10.60 -24.88 10.26
C ARG A 137 11.10 -25.35 8.90
N LEU A 138 12.15 -24.70 8.40
CA LEU A 138 12.81 -25.00 7.15
C LEU A 138 14.12 -25.78 7.38
N THR A 139 14.29 -26.90 6.70
CA THR A 139 15.47 -27.77 6.83
C THR A 139 16.08 -28.08 5.46
N LEU A 140 17.35 -28.44 5.44
CA LEU A 140 18.06 -28.86 4.23
C LEU A 140 18.05 -30.41 4.12
N ARG A 141 18.18 -30.91 2.91
CA ARG A 141 18.35 -32.38 2.71
C ARG A 141 19.70 -32.84 3.24
N PRO A 142 19.80 -34.12 3.66
CA PRO A 142 21.09 -34.72 4.05
C PRO A 142 22.16 -34.69 2.95
N SER A 143 21.75 -34.56 1.67
CA SER A 143 22.65 -34.43 0.51
C SER A 143 23.22 -33.03 0.34
N TRP A 144 22.76 -32.04 1.08
CA TRP A 144 23.24 -30.66 0.99
C TRP A 144 24.72 -30.55 1.37
N VAL A 145 25.50 -29.90 0.51
CA VAL A 145 26.91 -29.63 0.76
C VAL A 145 27.12 -28.12 0.88
N ALA A 146 27.29 -27.66 2.11
CA ALA A 146 27.47 -26.26 2.43
C ALA A 146 28.81 -25.70 1.95
N SER A 147 28.85 -24.43 1.58
CA SER A 147 30.03 -23.65 1.24
C SER A 147 29.99 -22.27 1.87
N SER A 148 31.11 -21.53 1.89
CA SER A 148 31.16 -20.17 2.37
C SER A 148 30.56 -19.17 1.39
N THR A 149 30.33 -19.55 0.15
CA THR A 149 29.69 -18.76 -0.92
C THR A 149 28.71 -19.63 -1.70
N THR A 150 27.72 -18.99 -2.32
CA THR A 150 26.71 -19.68 -3.13
C THR A 150 27.33 -20.44 -4.31
N ALA A 151 28.31 -19.87 -5.00
CA ALA A 151 29.03 -20.52 -6.10
C ALA A 151 29.75 -21.81 -5.70
N GLY A 152 29.98 -22.05 -4.43
CA GLY A 152 30.64 -23.26 -3.91
C GLY A 152 29.64 -24.31 -3.40
N PHE A 153 28.35 -24.11 -3.45
CA PHE A 153 27.37 -25.12 -3.02
C PHE A 153 27.46 -26.39 -3.87
N GLY A 154 27.82 -27.50 -3.25
CA GLY A 154 27.77 -28.79 -3.88
C GLY A 154 26.34 -29.32 -3.93
N ALA A 155 25.95 -29.94 -5.06
CA ALA A 155 24.63 -30.50 -5.26
C ALA A 155 23.46 -29.44 -5.18
N LEU A 156 23.71 -28.19 -5.57
CA LEU A 156 22.66 -27.15 -5.60
C LEU A 156 21.49 -27.63 -6.48
N ALA A 157 21.73 -27.94 -7.76
CA ALA A 157 20.69 -28.36 -8.70
C ALA A 157 19.94 -29.65 -8.28
N GLU A 158 20.59 -30.57 -7.52
CA GLU A 158 19.92 -31.77 -7.02
C GLU A 158 18.98 -31.50 -5.85
N ASN A 159 19.15 -30.33 -5.18
CA ASN A 159 18.36 -29.93 -4.03
C ASN A 159 17.31 -28.86 -4.35
N GLU A 160 17.40 -28.24 -5.53
CA GLU A 160 16.42 -27.26 -6.02
C GLU A 160 15.04 -27.91 -6.19
N ARG A 161 14.03 -27.13 -5.92
CA ARG A 161 12.60 -27.45 -6.07
C ARG A 161 11.83 -26.22 -6.43
N ASP A 162 10.84 -26.40 -7.26
CA ASP A 162 9.87 -25.38 -7.60
C ASP A 162 9.10 -24.94 -6.36
N LEU A 163 8.83 -23.65 -6.27
CA LEU A 163 8.19 -23.01 -5.16
C LEU A 163 7.21 -21.92 -5.68
N ASP A 164 5.93 -22.19 -5.55
CA ASP A 164 4.92 -21.16 -5.76
C ASP A 164 4.77 -20.36 -4.49
N ILE A 165 4.85 -19.03 -4.61
CA ILE A 165 4.63 -18.11 -3.50
C ILE A 165 3.31 -17.39 -3.73
N GLU A 166 2.35 -17.82 -2.97
CA GLU A 166 0.97 -17.35 -3.06
C GLU A 166 0.32 -17.31 -1.69
N HIS A 167 -0.72 -16.50 -1.55
CA HIS A 167 -1.58 -16.53 -0.39
C HIS A 167 -3.02 -16.16 -0.73
N MET A 168 -3.93 -16.70 0.06
CA MET A 168 -5.36 -16.45 -0.04
C MET A 168 -5.82 -15.68 1.19
N ARG A 169 -6.53 -14.57 0.97
CA ARG A 169 -7.30 -13.88 1.99
C ARG A 169 -8.77 -14.27 1.86
N ARG A 170 -9.40 -14.62 2.98
CA ARG A 170 -10.82 -14.95 3.06
C ARG A 170 -11.47 -14.11 4.13
N ASP A 171 -12.50 -13.40 3.72
CA ASP A 171 -13.26 -12.50 4.58
C ASP A 171 -14.69 -13.02 4.73
N VAL A 172 -15.14 -13.11 5.97
CA VAL A 172 -16.52 -13.39 6.33
C VAL A 172 -17.03 -12.20 7.12
N ARG A 173 -18.02 -11.50 6.59
CA ARG A 173 -18.59 -10.31 7.19
C ARG A 173 -20.06 -10.48 7.46
N ALA A 174 -20.56 -9.92 8.55
CA ALA A 174 -21.98 -9.85 8.84
C ALA A 174 -22.30 -8.54 9.54
N GLY A 175 -23.45 -7.95 9.25
CA GLY A 175 -23.85 -6.71 9.90
C GLY A 175 -25.34 -6.54 10.01
N PHE A 176 -25.74 -5.56 10.77
CA PHE A 176 -27.13 -5.19 10.99
C PHE A 176 -27.31 -3.68 11.11
N GLY A 177 -28.49 -3.24 10.73
CA GLY A 177 -29.06 -1.94 11.05
C GLY A 177 -30.40 -2.12 11.74
N LEU A 178 -30.66 -1.36 12.80
CA LEU A 178 -31.90 -1.39 13.55
C LEU A 178 -32.43 0.02 13.77
N ASP A 179 -33.55 0.32 13.15
CA ASP A 179 -34.26 1.59 13.35
C ASP A 179 -34.98 1.58 14.71
N LEU A 180 -34.62 2.53 15.57
CA LEU A 180 -35.18 2.68 16.89
C LEU A 180 -36.10 3.92 16.95
N PRO A 181 -37.02 4.00 17.94
CA PRO A 181 -37.82 5.19 18.14
C PRO A 181 -36.99 6.47 18.34
N ALA A 182 -37.54 7.63 17.99
CA ALA A 182 -36.94 8.95 18.17
C ALA A 182 -35.71 9.20 17.28
N ASP A 183 -35.77 8.75 16.03
CA ASP A 183 -34.76 8.95 15.00
C ASP A 183 -33.39 8.39 15.37
N LEU A 184 -33.38 7.35 16.19
CA LEU A 184 -32.21 6.58 16.56
C LEU A 184 -32.05 5.39 15.62
N GLU A 185 -30.81 5.10 15.27
CA GLU A 185 -30.41 3.90 14.52
C GLU A 185 -29.26 3.23 15.27
N TRP A 186 -29.34 1.92 15.45
CA TRP A 186 -28.24 1.11 15.97
C TRP A 186 -27.69 0.24 14.86
N VAL A 187 -26.42 0.41 14.53
CA VAL A 187 -25.72 -0.38 13.51
C VAL A 187 -24.55 -1.14 14.11
N GLY A 188 -24.22 -2.26 13.51
CA GLY A 188 -23.03 -3.01 13.87
C GLY A 188 -22.65 -3.97 12.77
N ASP A 189 -21.36 -4.27 12.70
CA ASP A 189 -20.82 -5.30 11.82
C ASP A 189 -19.65 -6.01 12.50
N TYR A 190 -19.40 -7.19 11.99
CA TYR A 190 -18.29 -8.04 12.40
C TYR A 190 -17.65 -8.64 11.16
N GLU A 191 -16.32 -8.62 11.15
CA GLU A 191 -15.48 -9.22 10.12
C GLU A 191 -14.55 -10.27 10.74
N TYR A 192 -14.46 -11.41 10.08
CA TYR A 192 -13.47 -12.43 10.32
C TYR A 192 -12.64 -12.62 9.07
N GLU A 193 -11.38 -12.18 9.11
CA GLU A 193 -10.41 -12.35 8.03
C GLU A 193 -9.44 -13.48 8.37
N THR A 194 -9.12 -14.30 7.37
CA THR A 194 -7.96 -15.19 7.39
C THR A 194 -7.04 -14.91 6.22
N LYS A 195 -5.72 -14.93 6.44
CA LYS A 195 -4.71 -14.81 5.40
C LYS A 195 -3.74 -15.96 5.51
N LYS A 196 -3.80 -16.91 4.56
CA LYS A 196 -3.01 -18.15 4.57
C LYS A 196 -2.24 -18.33 3.28
N GLY A 197 -1.00 -18.84 3.40
CA GLY A 197 -0.12 -19.11 2.27
C GLY A 197 1.33 -18.83 2.60
N LEU A 198 2.06 -18.27 1.63
CA LEU A 198 3.50 -18.01 1.72
C LEU A 198 3.80 -16.56 1.35
N LYS A 199 4.88 -16.02 1.90
CA LYS A 199 5.53 -14.78 1.46
C LYS A 199 7.04 -14.94 1.43
N VAL A 200 7.74 -14.11 0.66
CA VAL A 200 9.21 -14.07 0.69
C VAL A 200 9.69 -13.42 1.98
N ALA A 201 10.69 -14.01 2.60
CA ALA A 201 11.38 -13.46 3.76
C ALA A 201 12.89 -13.64 3.65
N ALA A 202 13.65 -12.76 4.29
CA ALA A 202 15.10 -12.89 4.41
C ALA A 202 15.45 -13.66 5.69
N ALA A 203 16.25 -14.69 5.52
CA ALA A 203 16.81 -15.53 6.58
C ALA A 203 18.30 -15.18 6.76
N LEU A 204 18.57 -14.13 7.53
CA LEU A 204 19.91 -13.59 7.75
C LEU A 204 20.70 -14.49 8.71
N ILE A 205 21.95 -14.73 8.34
CA ILE A 205 22.92 -15.52 9.12
C ILE A 205 24.22 -14.76 9.14
N GLY A 206 24.83 -14.61 10.31
CA GLY A 206 26.09 -13.90 10.47
C GLY A 206 26.01 -12.70 11.38
N ASN A 207 27.15 -12.09 11.66
CA ASN A 207 27.21 -10.89 12.45
C ASN A 207 27.18 -9.63 11.56
N THR A 208 26.65 -8.54 12.11
CA THR A 208 26.52 -7.27 11.39
C THR A 208 27.83 -6.56 11.14
N GLY A 209 28.88 -6.88 11.88
CA GLY A 209 30.22 -6.27 11.72
C GLY A 209 31.16 -7.09 10.82
N GLY A 210 30.67 -8.22 10.27
CA GLY A 210 31.49 -9.15 9.54
C GLY A 210 31.06 -9.36 8.10
N ASN A 211 30.83 -10.59 7.77
CA ASN A 211 30.55 -11.04 6.43
C ASN A 211 29.21 -11.81 6.41
N PRO A 212 28.06 -11.10 6.53
CA PRO A 212 26.76 -11.73 6.65
C PRO A 212 26.41 -12.59 5.44
N ARG A 213 25.58 -13.59 5.67
CA ARG A 213 24.95 -14.42 4.64
C ARG A 213 23.46 -14.33 4.79
N THR A 214 22.75 -14.45 3.70
CA THR A 214 21.29 -14.51 3.74
C THR A 214 20.77 -15.58 2.78
N SER A 215 19.60 -16.10 3.10
CA SER A 215 18.80 -16.90 2.20
C SER A 215 17.43 -16.25 2.07
N LEU A 216 16.91 -16.15 0.87
CA LEU A 216 15.51 -15.88 0.67
C LEU A 216 14.75 -17.18 0.90
N VAL A 217 13.68 -17.10 1.67
CA VAL A 217 12.89 -18.24 2.11
C VAL A 217 11.39 -17.97 2.02
N ALA A 218 10.61 -19.04 1.89
CA ALA A 218 9.16 -18.96 2.00
C ALA A 218 8.75 -18.95 3.48
N GLU A 219 8.25 -17.82 3.97
CA GLU A 219 7.69 -17.68 5.31
C GLU A 219 6.19 -18.03 5.27
N PRO A 220 5.70 -18.93 6.14
CA PRO A 220 4.30 -19.27 6.20
C PRO A 220 3.48 -18.09 6.73
N LEU A 221 2.32 -17.87 6.13
CA LEU A 221 1.28 -16.97 6.59
C LEU A 221 0.13 -17.80 7.14
N ASP A 222 -0.26 -17.56 8.38
CA ASP A 222 -1.48 -18.11 9.00
C ASP A 222 -2.05 -17.07 9.97
N TYR A 223 -2.52 -15.96 9.39
CA TYR A 223 -3.07 -14.81 10.12
C TYR A 223 -4.56 -14.92 10.25
N GLN A 224 -5.07 -14.45 11.37
CA GLN A 224 -6.48 -14.29 11.67
C GLN A 224 -6.73 -12.91 12.24
N THR A 225 -7.67 -12.16 11.66
CA THR A 225 -8.10 -10.87 12.18
C THR A 225 -9.60 -10.93 12.48
N ASN A 226 -9.98 -10.46 13.66
CA ASN A 226 -11.36 -10.32 14.07
C ASN A 226 -11.63 -8.84 14.29
N GLU A 227 -12.56 -8.26 13.55
CA GLU A 227 -12.94 -6.86 13.66
C GLU A 227 -14.42 -6.77 13.98
N GLY A 228 -14.76 -5.89 14.89
CA GLY A 228 -16.15 -5.62 15.24
C GLY A 228 -16.36 -4.14 15.46
N GLN A 229 -17.40 -3.60 14.88
CA GLN A 229 -17.79 -2.22 15.14
C GLN A 229 -19.28 -2.10 15.42
N THR A 230 -19.63 -1.14 16.27
CA THR A 230 -21.02 -0.80 16.53
C THR A 230 -21.17 0.69 16.75
N ALA A 231 -22.28 1.25 16.34
CA ALA A 231 -22.56 2.66 16.53
C ALA A 231 -24.05 2.91 16.78
N LEU A 232 -24.32 3.86 17.68
CA LEU A 232 -25.63 4.43 17.86
C LEU A 232 -25.66 5.81 17.18
N ARG A 233 -26.58 6.00 16.23
CA ARG A 233 -26.76 7.22 15.45
C ARG A 233 -28.07 7.87 15.81
N TRP A 234 -28.06 9.19 15.93
CA TRP A 234 -29.25 10.01 16.09
C TRP A 234 -29.31 11.04 14.97
N ASN A 235 -30.39 11.02 14.20
CA ASN A 235 -30.57 11.81 12.98
C ASN A 235 -31.71 12.83 13.18
N GLY A 236 -31.48 13.85 14.03
CA GLY A 236 -32.41 14.97 14.18
C GLY A 236 -32.38 15.92 12.99
N GLU A 237 -33.42 16.79 12.85
CA GLU A 237 -33.59 17.69 11.70
C GLU A 237 -32.40 18.66 11.48
N ARG A 238 -31.74 19.12 12.54
CA ARG A 238 -30.62 20.06 12.48
C ARG A 238 -29.34 19.58 13.13
N VAL A 239 -29.45 18.55 13.93
CA VAL A 239 -28.33 17.99 14.68
C VAL A 239 -28.26 16.49 14.41
N GLN A 240 -27.09 15.99 14.04
CA GLN A 240 -26.81 14.55 13.93
C GLN A 240 -25.68 14.21 14.89
N LEU A 241 -25.81 13.07 15.56
CA LEU A 241 -24.83 12.55 16.51
C LEU A 241 -24.60 11.07 16.27
N GLN A 242 -23.36 10.62 16.47
CA GLN A 242 -22.99 9.20 16.44
C GLN A 242 -22.06 8.92 17.61
N LEU A 243 -22.28 7.81 18.31
CA LEU A 243 -21.36 7.23 19.27
C LEU A 243 -21.00 5.83 18.78
N GLY A 244 -19.71 5.55 18.62
CA GLY A 244 -19.20 4.32 18.07
C GLY A 244 -18.20 3.63 18.99
N TYR A 245 -18.09 2.31 18.84
CA TYR A 245 -17.04 1.48 19.41
C TYR A 245 -16.53 0.51 18.35
N GLU A 246 -15.23 0.32 18.32
CA GLU A 246 -14.51 -0.58 17.41
C GLU A 246 -13.51 -1.44 18.21
N ILE A 247 -13.37 -2.68 17.79
CA ILE A 247 -12.37 -3.62 18.28
C ILE A 247 -11.77 -4.38 17.12
N SER A 248 -10.46 -4.51 17.08
CA SER A 248 -9.71 -5.39 16.15
C SER A 248 -8.74 -6.26 16.96
N VAL A 249 -8.70 -7.56 16.65
CA VAL A 249 -7.80 -8.53 17.29
C VAL A 249 -7.11 -9.32 16.17
N PHE A 250 -5.79 -9.18 16.12
CA PHE A 250 -4.92 -9.89 15.18
C PHE A 250 -4.20 -11.03 15.91
N ASN A 251 -4.18 -12.21 15.27
CA ASN A 251 -3.42 -13.38 15.73
C ASN A 251 -2.61 -13.98 14.57
N ASP A 252 -1.38 -14.37 14.86
CA ASP A 252 -0.54 -15.19 13.99
C ASP A 252 -0.37 -16.58 14.61
N SER A 253 -0.70 -17.64 13.87
CA SER A 253 -0.54 -19.01 14.35
C SER A 253 0.93 -19.45 14.47
N ASN A 254 1.87 -18.65 13.97
CA ASN A 254 3.30 -18.91 14.02
C ASN A 254 4.00 -17.85 14.88
N ASP A 255 4.68 -18.24 15.93
CA ASP A 255 5.47 -17.31 16.75
C ASP A 255 6.82 -16.96 16.10
N SER A 256 7.33 -17.83 15.24
CA SER A 256 8.65 -17.67 14.60
C SER A 256 8.82 -18.54 13.38
N LEU A 257 9.76 -18.15 12.51
CA LEU A 257 10.30 -18.99 11.45
C LEU A 257 11.71 -19.42 11.81
N THR A 258 11.96 -20.72 11.82
CA THR A 258 13.28 -21.35 12.07
C THR A 258 13.80 -21.95 10.77
N TRP A 259 15.06 -21.69 10.41
CA TRP A 259 15.67 -22.27 9.20
C TRP A 259 17.04 -22.86 9.49
N GLN A 260 17.41 -23.90 8.74
CA GLN A 260 18.75 -24.46 8.76
C GLN A 260 19.70 -23.60 7.93
N ASN A 261 20.89 -23.31 8.45
CA ASN A 261 21.92 -22.54 7.76
C ASN A 261 22.48 -23.32 6.54
N PRO A 262 22.34 -22.81 5.30
CA PRO A 262 22.90 -23.48 4.13
C PRO A 262 24.41 -23.25 3.93
N PHE A 263 24.98 -22.24 4.61
CA PHE A 263 26.38 -21.86 4.47
C PHE A 263 27.28 -22.62 5.45
N SER A 264 28.51 -22.92 5.02
CA SER A 264 29.57 -23.36 5.90
C SER A 264 30.19 -22.16 6.64
N GLN A 265 31.21 -22.41 7.43
CA GLN A 265 31.97 -21.42 8.16
C GLN A 265 32.23 -20.12 7.39
N VAL A 266 31.87 -18.99 7.97
CA VAL A 266 32.13 -17.65 7.44
C VAL A 266 32.92 -16.90 8.50
N GLY A 267 34.00 -16.25 8.17
CA GLY A 267 35.02 -15.61 8.99
C GLY A 267 34.61 -15.25 10.43
N GLY A 268 35.22 -15.84 11.42
CA GLY A 268 34.87 -15.68 12.83
C GLY A 268 33.63 -16.46 13.29
N TRP A 269 32.85 -17.02 12.38
CA TRP A 269 31.66 -17.79 12.59
C TRP A 269 31.97 -19.28 12.52
N GLN A 270 32.09 -19.93 13.65
CA GLN A 270 32.38 -21.36 13.70
C GLN A 270 31.19 -22.09 14.31
N ALA A 271 30.71 -23.14 13.65
CA ALA A 271 29.85 -24.09 14.29
C ALA A 271 30.61 -24.81 15.40
N GLY A 272 30.24 -24.63 16.66
CA GLY A 272 30.85 -25.30 17.79
C GLY A 272 30.49 -24.66 19.12
N ALA A 273 30.59 -25.42 20.19
CA ALA A 273 30.32 -24.96 21.54
C ALA A 273 31.16 -23.71 21.84
N GLY A 274 30.53 -22.57 22.11
CA GLY A 274 31.17 -21.32 22.45
C GLY A 274 31.60 -20.43 21.30
N VAL A 275 31.35 -20.81 20.06
CA VAL A 275 31.66 -20.01 18.86
C VAL A 275 30.55 -20.20 17.85
N GLY A 276 29.85 -19.19 17.49
CA GLY A 276 28.67 -19.05 16.63
C GLY A 276 28.09 -20.32 15.97
N TYR A 277 26.80 -20.50 15.95
CA TYR A 277 26.01 -21.55 15.29
C TYR A 277 26.27 -23.02 15.67
N PRO A 278 26.30 -23.39 16.94
CA PRO A 278 26.47 -24.79 17.33
C PRO A 278 25.29 -25.68 16.89
N THR A 279 24.10 -25.10 16.68
CA THR A 279 22.89 -25.82 16.25
C THR A 279 22.72 -25.87 14.75
N GLY A 280 23.38 -24.99 13.99
CA GLY A 280 23.19 -24.84 12.54
C GLY A 280 21.84 -24.26 12.13
N PHE A 281 21.10 -23.63 13.05
CA PHE A 281 19.79 -23.02 12.77
C PHE A 281 19.80 -21.54 13.11
N GLY A 282 19.03 -20.76 12.36
CA GLY A 282 18.63 -19.40 12.66
C GLY A 282 17.13 -19.33 12.94
N ARG A 283 16.68 -18.26 13.62
CA ARG A 283 15.27 -18.04 13.93
C ARG A 283 14.97 -16.53 13.90
N LYS A 284 13.81 -16.16 13.40
CA LYS A 284 13.24 -14.82 13.49
C LYS A 284 11.82 -14.88 14.04
N ALA A 285 11.38 -13.86 14.74
CA ALA A 285 9.99 -13.70 15.15
C ALA A 285 9.12 -13.40 13.92
N THR A 286 7.89 -13.86 13.97
CA THR A 286 6.80 -13.45 13.08
C THR A 286 6.00 -12.32 13.73
N PRO A 287 5.03 -11.68 13.04
CA PRO A 287 4.22 -10.63 13.63
C PRO A 287 3.51 -11.09 14.91
N PRO A 288 3.63 -10.35 16.02
CA PRO A 288 3.03 -10.74 17.29
C PRO A 288 1.53 -10.47 17.32
N ASP A 289 0.81 -11.26 18.10
CA ASP A 289 -0.59 -11.03 18.42
C ASP A 289 -0.80 -9.66 19.05
N ASN A 290 -1.85 -8.98 18.63
CA ASN A 290 -2.15 -7.64 19.13
C ASN A 290 -3.65 -7.33 19.09
N SER A 291 -4.06 -6.28 19.79
CA SER A 291 -5.42 -5.79 19.78
C SER A 291 -5.48 -4.27 19.70
N PHE A 292 -6.52 -3.78 19.07
CA PHE A 292 -6.90 -2.37 19.03
C PHE A 292 -8.34 -2.20 19.49
N ASN A 293 -8.60 -1.15 20.26
CA ASN A 293 -9.93 -0.77 20.69
C ASN A 293 -10.08 0.75 20.52
N GLN A 294 -11.25 1.22 20.14
CA GLN A 294 -11.52 2.64 19.95
C GLN A 294 -12.96 3.00 20.34
N VAL A 295 -13.11 4.10 21.04
CA VAL A 295 -14.40 4.78 21.23
C VAL A 295 -14.38 6.04 20.37
N SER A 296 -15.44 6.29 19.63
CA SER A 296 -15.56 7.44 18.75
C SER A 296 -16.88 8.18 18.95
N MET A 297 -16.86 9.49 18.73
CA MET A 297 -18.03 10.35 18.68
C MET A 297 -17.94 11.23 17.43
N ALA A 298 -19.02 11.35 16.69
CA ALA A 298 -19.12 12.26 15.55
C ALA A 298 -20.44 13.01 15.59
N GLY A 299 -20.47 14.21 15.03
CA GLY A 299 -21.70 14.97 14.97
C GLY A 299 -21.64 16.16 14.03
N GLY A 300 -22.81 16.73 13.78
CA GLY A 300 -22.95 17.91 12.95
C GLY A 300 -24.18 18.73 13.33
N VAL A 301 -24.09 20.02 13.11
CA VAL A 301 -25.19 20.95 13.34
C VAL A 301 -25.33 21.92 12.18
N ASP A 302 -26.58 22.06 11.70
CA ASP A 302 -26.95 23.03 10.66
C ASP A 302 -27.39 24.33 11.32
N LEU A 303 -26.65 25.39 11.03
CA LEU A 303 -26.81 26.75 11.57
C LEU A 303 -27.45 27.65 10.52
N PRO A 304 -27.95 28.84 10.92
CA PRO A 304 -28.37 29.91 9.99
C PRO A 304 -27.25 30.25 8.98
N TRP A 305 -27.62 30.92 7.88
CA TRP A 305 -26.73 31.38 6.80
C TRP A 305 -26.05 30.22 6.03
N ASN A 306 -26.79 29.13 5.81
CA ASN A 306 -26.27 27.94 5.11
C ASN A 306 -24.93 27.50 5.66
N THR A 307 -24.81 27.44 6.97
CA THR A 307 -23.60 27.09 7.70
C THR A 307 -23.78 25.76 8.38
N ARG A 308 -22.82 24.87 8.21
CA ARG A 308 -22.73 23.60 8.91
C ARG A 308 -21.41 23.50 9.65
N ILE A 309 -21.47 23.10 10.91
CA ILE A 309 -20.32 22.68 11.70
C ILE A 309 -20.45 21.17 11.89
N SER A 310 -19.39 20.44 11.61
CA SER A 310 -19.30 19.00 11.88
C SER A 310 -17.94 18.67 12.48
N GLY A 311 -17.90 17.63 13.28
CA GLY A 311 -16.66 17.17 13.88
C GLY A 311 -16.77 15.74 14.36
N ASP A 312 -15.61 15.15 14.60
CA ASP A 312 -15.42 13.83 15.15
C ASP A 312 -14.29 13.84 16.17
N ALA A 313 -14.38 12.95 17.12
CA ALA A 313 -13.32 12.66 18.08
C ALA A 313 -13.26 11.15 18.35
N ALA A 314 -12.06 10.61 18.47
CA ALA A 314 -11.83 9.21 18.76
C ALA A 314 -10.70 9.07 19.78
N PHE A 315 -10.86 8.11 20.68
CA PHE A 315 -9.83 7.68 21.61
C PHE A 315 -9.66 6.17 21.47
N GLY A 316 -8.44 5.72 21.20
CA GLY A 316 -8.11 4.33 20.99
C GLY A 316 -6.91 3.88 21.80
N TRP A 317 -6.77 2.57 21.94
CA TRP A 317 -5.62 1.95 22.58
C TRP A 317 -5.25 0.65 21.88
N MET A 318 -3.96 0.52 21.53
CA MET A 318 -3.34 -0.69 20.99
C MET A 318 -2.56 -1.39 22.09
N ARG A 319 -2.60 -2.72 22.13
CA ARG A 319 -1.87 -3.53 23.10
C ARG A 319 -1.26 -4.74 22.42
N GLN A 320 -0.02 -5.05 22.82
CA GLN A 320 0.73 -6.23 22.37
C GLN A 320 1.55 -6.75 23.55
N ASN A 321 1.30 -7.99 23.96
CA ASN A 321 1.95 -8.66 25.07
C ASN A 321 2.33 -10.12 24.76
N ALA A 322 2.65 -10.40 23.49
CA ALA A 322 3.17 -11.70 23.09
C ALA A 322 4.53 -11.95 23.75
N ASP A 323 4.73 -13.19 24.20
CA ASP A 323 5.96 -13.60 24.86
C ASP A 323 7.20 -13.38 23.99
N PHE A 324 8.29 -12.88 24.59
CA PHE A 324 9.57 -12.77 23.90
C PHE A 324 10.16 -14.15 23.60
N LEU A 325 10.65 -14.30 22.39
CA LEU A 325 11.54 -15.41 22.09
C LEU A 325 12.90 -15.23 22.79
N PRO A 326 13.60 -16.31 23.17
CA PRO A 326 15.00 -16.22 23.58
C PRO A 326 15.86 -15.48 22.54
N TYR A 327 16.86 -14.74 22.98
CA TYR A 327 17.78 -14.00 22.10
C TYR A 327 18.45 -14.84 21.03
N THR A 328 18.61 -16.15 21.30
CA THR A 328 19.33 -17.07 20.42
C THR A 328 18.76 -18.47 20.51
N VAL A 329 18.93 -19.25 19.45
CA VAL A 329 18.63 -20.69 19.44
C VAL A 329 19.81 -21.54 19.98
N ASN A 330 20.89 -20.90 20.41
CA ASN A 330 22.02 -21.57 21.03
C ASN A 330 21.77 -21.81 22.53
N PRO A 331 21.54 -23.04 22.97
CA PRO A 331 21.20 -23.31 24.36
C PRO A 331 22.32 -22.99 25.36
N LEU A 332 23.56 -22.82 24.87
CA LEU A 332 24.69 -22.43 25.72
C LEU A 332 24.67 -20.94 26.07
N LEU A 333 24.00 -20.11 25.27
CA LEU A 333 23.89 -18.66 25.47
C LEU A 333 22.53 -18.27 26.05
N ASP A 334 21.48 -19.00 25.73
CA ASP A 334 20.11 -18.72 26.13
C ASP A 334 19.96 -18.60 27.67
N ALA A 335 20.59 -19.50 28.39
CA ALA A 335 20.52 -19.52 29.86
C ALA A 335 21.33 -18.40 30.55
N ALA A 336 22.21 -17.72 29.84
CA ALA A 336 23.16 -16.75 30.43
C ALA A 336 22.57 -15.34 30.49
N VAL A 337 21.70 -14.94 29.56
CA VAL A 337 21.14 -13.60 29.47
C VAL A 337 19.69 -13.65 28.98
N PRO A 338 18.72 -13.73 29.89
CA PRO A 338 17.31 -13.67 29.48
C PRO A 338 16.93 -12.24 29.04
N PRO A 339 15.84 -12.08 28.27
CA PRO A 339 15.23 -10.78 28.05
C PRO A 339 14.89 -10.08 29.38
N PRO A 340 14.82 -8.74 29.43
CA PRO A 340 14.59 -7.98 30.66
C PRO A 340 13.22 -8.27 31.30
N ARG A 341 12.24 -8.75 30.51
CA ARG A 341 10.88 -9.14 30.92
C ARG A 341 10.35 -10.26 30.02
N GLY A 342 9.16 -10.76 30.29
CA GLY A 342 8.52 -11.84 29.53
C GLY A 342 8.03 -11.40 28.14
N ASP A 343 7.57 -10.16 28.03
CA ASP A 343 7.01 -9.54 26.83
C ASP A 343 7.37 -8.05 26.76
N ALA A 344 6.95 -7.35 25.71
CA ALA A 344 7.21 -5.93 25.54
C ALA A 344 6.27 -5.05 26.39
N ASP A 345 5.14 -5.57 26.86
CA ASP A 345 4.04 -4.78 27.43
C ASP A 345 3.75 -3.54 26.54
N ALA A 346 3.75 -3.79 25.22
CA ALA A 346 3.71 -2.71 24.26
C ALA A 346 2.32 -2.08 24.21
N GLY A 347 2.30 -0.76 24.30
CA GLY A 347 1.08 0.02 24.29
C GLY A 347 1.22 1.30 23.46
N ILE A 348 0.15 1.63 22.73
CA ILE A 348 0.00 2.92 22.06
C ILE A 348 -1.41 3.41 22.38
N ASP A 349 -1.49 4.63 22.91
CA ASP A 349 -2.75 5.34 23.07
C ASP A 349 -2.90 6.35 21.91
N THR A 350 -4.09 6.44 21.36
CA THR A 350 -4.38 7.32 20.20
C THR A 350 -5.49 8.29 20.54
N THR A 351 -5.33 9.53 20.14
CA THR A 351 -6.39 10.56 20.21
C THR A 351 -6.48 11.25 18.88
N ALA A 352 -7.65 11.23 18.25
CA ALA A 352 -7.89 11.93 17.00
C ALA A 352 -9.12 12.83 17.13
N ALA A 353 -9.08 14.02 16.54
CA ALA A 353 -10.22 14.90 16.48
C ALA A 353 -10.19 15.73 15.20
N THR A 354 -11.37 15.96 14.61
CA THR A 354 -11.53 16.81 13.45
C THR A 354 -12.69 17.77 13.67
N LEU A 355 -12.52 19.03 13.30
CA LEU A 355 -13.59 20.02 13.26
C LEU A 355 -13.64 20.64 11.87
N ARG A 356 -14.81 20.74 11.26
CA ARG A 356 -15.04 21.33 9.94
C ARG A 356 -16.16 22.33 9.98
N LEU A 357 -15.95 23.44 9.31
CA LEU A 357 -16.94 24.49 9.04
C LEU A 357 -17.14 24.56 7.53
N ALA A 358 -18.36 24.46 7.07
CA ALA A 358 -18.75 24.78 5.69
C ALA A 358 -19.85 25.84 5.73
N SER A 359 -19.67 26.96 5.03
CA SER A 359 -20.59 28.09 5.11
C SER A 359 -20.77 28.79 3.75
N ARG A 360 -22.01 29.21 3.49
CA ARG A 360 -22.34 30.11 2.40
C ARG A 360 -23.14 31.30 2.99
N PRO A 361 -22.43 32.21 3.70
CA PRO A 361 -23.09 33.25 4.50
C PRO A 361 -23.80 34.30 3.66
N ILE A 362 -23.37 34.51 2.43
CA ILE A 362 -23.99 35.37 1.41
C ILE A 362 -23.92 34.68 0.06
N ASP A 363 -24.73 35.15 -0.89
CA ASP A 363 -24.70 34.66 -2.24
C ASP A 363 -23.29 34.78 -2.83
N HIS A 364 -22.87 33.78 -3.62
CA HIS A 364 -21.58 33.70 -4.30
C HIS A 364 -20.35 33.50 -3.41
N LEU A 365 -20.46 33.53 -2.07
CA LEU A 365 -19.32 33.31 -1.17
C LEU A 365 -19.42 31.94 -0.49
N ARG A 366 -18.38 31.10 -0.67
CA ARG A 366 -18.16 29.84 0.03
C ARG A 366 -16.96 29.99 0.96
N ILE A 367 -17.10 29.52 2.18
CA ILE A 367 -16.02 29.45 3.17
C ILE A 367 -15.98 28.04 3.74
N ASP A 368 -14.83 27.40 3.68
CA ASP A 368 -14.55 26.12 4.31
C ASP A 368 -13.36 26.29 5.26
N ALA A 369 -13.45 25.72 6.45
CA ALA A 369 -12.35 25.68 7.39
C ALA A 369 -12.31 24.32 8.09
N ASN A 370 -11.11 23.84 8.40
CA ASN A 370 -10.91 22.60 9.13
C ASN A 370 -9.77 22.72 10.12
N VAL A 371 -9.89 21.93 11.19
CA VAL A 371 -8.81 21.66 12.13
C VAL A 371 -8.79 20.16 12.38
N ARG A 372 -7.59 19.56 12.34
CA ARG A 372 -7.34 18.16 12.65
C ARG A 372 -6.26 18.05 13.73
N TYR A 373 -6.52 17.22 14.69
CA TYR A 373 -5.57 16.76 15.71
C TYR A 373 -5.44 15.25 15.62
N ASP A 374 -4.21 14.73 15.68
CA ASP A 374 -3.91 13.29 15.68
C ASP A 374 -2.69 13.06 16.56
N ASP A 375 -2.85 12.28 17.61
CA ASP A 375 -1.83 11.98 18.59
C ASP A 375 -1.69 10.47 18.74
N ARG A 376 -0.47 9.98 18.67
CA ARG A 376 -0.08 8.59 18.95
C ARG A 376 0.99 8.59 20.01
N ASP A 377 0.58 8.30 21.23
CA ASP A 377 1.49 8.18 22.36
C ASP A 377 1.87 6.71 22.60
N ASN A 378 3.12 6.40 22.33
CA ASN A 378 3.69 5.07 22.56
C ASN A 378 4.13 4.93 24.01
N THR A 379 3.30 4.28 24.80
CA THR A 379 3.48 4.06 26.24
C THR A 379 4.30 2.82 26.57
N THR A 380 4.89 2.16 25.57
CA THR A 380 5.73 0.96 25.77
C THR A 380 6.88 1.25 26.72
N PRO A 381 7.08 0.47 27.78
CA PRO A 381 8.20 0.65 28.71
C PRO A 381 9.55 0.54 28.01
N ARG A 382 10.51 1.38 28.44
CA ARG A 382 11.89 1.34 27.94
C ARG A 382 12.73 0.40 28.80
N ASP A 383 13.32 -0.61 28.17
CA ASP A 383 14.20 -1.59 28.78
C ASP A 383 15.49 -1.76 27.97
N VAL A 384 16.49 -2.36 28.64
CA VAL A 384 17.76 -2.67 28.01
C VAL A 384 17.72 -4.08 27.43
N TYR A 385 17.87 -4.16 26.12
CA TYR A 385 17.97 -5.41 25.36
C TYR A 385 19.38 -5.64 24.87
N LEU A 386 19.82 -6.88 24.79
CA LEU A 386 21.10 -7.18 24.19
C LEU A 386 20.98 -7.32 22.68
N TYR A 387 21.87 -6.70 21.97
CA TYR A 387 22.04 -6.90 20.54
C TYR A 387 22.87 -8.17 20.32
N VAL A 388 22.20 -9.24 19.93
CA VAL A 388 22.86 -10.53 19.68
C VAL A 388 23.38 -10.56 18.26
N SER A 389 24.68 -10.50 18.09
CA SER A 389 25.35 -10.56 16.82
C SER A 389 25.98 -11.94 16.64
N GLY A 390 25.28 -12.83 15.94
CA GLY A 390 25.85 -14.07 15.47
C GLY A 390 26.14 -15.14 16.50
N ASP A 391 25.31 -15.29 17.51
CA ASP A 391 25.44 -16.37 18.51
C ASP A 391 26.81 -16.41 19.23
N SER A 392 27.49 -15.27 19.32
CA SER A 392 28.81 -15.17 19.95
C SER A 392 28.71 -15.12 21.46
N LEU A 393 29.65 -15.74 22.17
CA LEU A 393 29.82 -15.60 23.62
C LEU A 393 30.30 -14.21 24.04
N ASP A 394 30.72 -13.38 23.10
CA ASP A 394 31.12 -12.00 23.34
C ASP A 394 29.95 -11.06 23.59
N GLN A 395 28.76 -11.61 23.90
CA GLN A 395 27.61 -10.85 24.37
C GLN A 395 27.98 -10.09 25.63
N GLN A 396 27.95 -8.77 25.56
CA GLN A 396 28.33 -7.93 26.67
C GLN A 396 27.10 -7.46 27.46
N GLY A 397 27.28 -7.21 28.71
CA GLY A 397 26.26 -6.68 29.60
C GLY A 397 25.92 -5.20 29.33
N ILE A 398 25.15 -4.64 30.27
CA ILE A 398 24.79 -3.21 30.29
C ILE A 398 26.06 -2.33 30.24
N GLY A 399 26.02 -1.23 29.48
CA GLY A 399 27.16 -0.32 29.31
C GLY A 399 28.09 -0.67 28.17
N SER A 400 27.70 -1.58 27.29
CA SER A 400 28.39 -1.90 26.05
C SER A 400 27.63 -1.43 24.81
N ASP A 401 28.31 -1.45 23.64
CA ASP A 401 27.68 -1.23 22.33
C ASP A 401 26.69 -2.34 21.93
N ARG A 402 26.62 -3.41 22.69
CA ARG A 402 25.65 -4.52 22.53
C ARG A 402 24.37 -4.30 23.30
N ALA A 403 24.34 -3.39 24.25
CA ALA A 403 23.15 -3.03 25.00
C ALA A 403 22.38 -1.92 24.29
N ARG A 404 21.12 -2.18 23.97
CA ARG A 404 20.22 -1.25 23.28
C ARG A 404 19.00 -0.95 24.12
N LEU A 405 18.53 0.28 24.05
CA LEU A 405 17.22 0.66 24.53
C LEU A 405 16.22 0.62 23.36
N ASN A 406 15.00 0.12 23.60
CA ASN A 406 13.93 0.29 22.66
C ASN A 406 13.50 1.76 22.58
N LEU A 407 12.99 2.17 21.42
CA LEU A 407 12.54 3.53 21.13
C LEU A 407 11.02 3.55 20.94
N PRO A 408 10.24 3.92 21.97
CA PRO A 408 8.80 4.09 21.84
C PRO A 408 8.50 5.39 21.09
N ASN A 409 8.49 5.32 19.77
CA ASN A 409 8.23 6.47 18.91
C ASN A 409 6.79 6.93 19.03
N SER A 410 6.60 8.21 19.35
CA SER A 410 5.32 8.91 19.40
C SER A 410 5.29 10.04 18.39
N TYR A 411 4.12 10.47 17.97
CA TYR A 411 3.94 11.70 17.22
C TYR A 411 2.63 12.41 17.58
N GLN A 412 2.63 13.72 17.40
CA GLN A 412 1.46 14.56 17.48
C GLN A 412 1.36 15.41 16.21
N LEU A 413 0.21 15.42 15.56
CA LEU A 413 -0.07 16.22 14.37
C LEU A 413 -1.18 17.23 14.70
N VAL A 414 -0.93 18.49 14.37
CA VAL A 414 -1.92 19.55 14.34
C VAL A 414 -1.97 20.14 12.94
N GLU A 415 -3.13 20.14 12.34
CA GLU A 415 -3.34 20.70 11.02
C GLU A 415 -4.55 21.62 11.05
N GLY A 416 -4.46 22.78 10.42
CA GLY A 416 -5.56 23.70 10.29
C GLY A 416 -5.52 24.42 8.96
N GLY A 417 -6.69 24.62 8.36
CA GLY A 417 -6.79 25.26 7.06
C GLY A 417 -8.10 25.99 6.87
N PHE A 418 -8.09 26.90 5.91
CA PHE A 418 -9.29 27.55 5.42
C PHE A 418 -9.20 27.76 3.90
N GLU A 419 -10.33 27.75 3.25
CA GLU A 419 -10.53 28.11 1.85
C GLU A 419 -11.71 29.06 1.72
N ALA A 420 -11.56 30.09 0.89
CA ALA A 420 -12.64 31.00 0.53
C ALA A 420 -12.79 31.04 -0.99
N GLY A 421 -13.96 30.72 -1.48
CA GLY A 421 -14.33 30.76 -2.89
C GLY A 421 -15.34 31.85 -3.16
N TYR A 422 -15.12 32.66 -4.21
CA TYR A 422 -16.04 33.68 -4.63
C TYR A 422 -16.40 33.58 -6.11
N GLU A 423 -17.68 33.48 -6.40
CA GLU A 423 -18.21 33.45 -7.75
C GLU A 423 -18.42 34.92 -8.24
N PHE A 424 -17.46 35.43 -9.02
CA PHE A 424 -17.49 36.84 -9.46
C PHE A 424 -18.12 37.03 -10.85
N PHE A 425 -18.29 35.98 -11.63
CA PHE A 425 -19.11 35.92 -12.83
C PHE A 425 -20.00 34.68 -12.74
N GLU A 426 -21.12 34.68 -13.47
CA GLU A 426 -21.94 33.47 -13.57
C GLU A 426 -21.08 32.28 -13.92
N ARG A 427 -21.10 31.24 -13.06
CA ARG A 427 -20.36 29.99 -13.24
C ARG A 427 -18.83 30.13 -13.28
N THR A 428 -18.30 31.19 -12.66
CA THR A 428 -16.85 31.38 -12.54
C THR A 428 -16.47 31.71 -11.12
N GLU A 429 -15.84 30.76 -10.44
CA GLU A 429 -15.38 30.84 -9.04
C GLU A 429 -13.86 30.92 -9.00
N LEU A 430 -13.33 31.86 -8.23
CA LEU A 430 -11.95 31.86 -7.76
C LEU A 430 -11.95 31.47 -6.29
N SER A 431 -11.19 30.47 -5.92
CA SER A 431 -10.92 30.12 -4.53
C SER A 431 -9.46 30.35 -4.16
N VAL A 432 -9.24 30.72 -2.90
CA VAL A 432 -7.91 30.83 -2.29
C VAL A 432 -7.95 30.13 -0.94
N GLY A 433 -6.87 29.40 -0.64
CA GLY A 433 -6.74 28.61 0.56
C GLY A 433 -5.39 28.76 1.22
N TYR A 434 -5.36 28.46 2.49
CA TYR A 434 -4.15 28.33 3.29
C TYR A 434 -4.32 27.17 4.27
N GLN A 435 -3.27 26.35 4.38
CA GLN A 435 -3.18 25.23 5.32
C GLN A 435 -1.85 25.29 6.06
N ARG A 436 -1.88 25.01 7.34
CA ARG A 436 -0.70 24.81 8.16
C ARG A 436 -0.77 23.45 8.81
N GLN A 437 0.29 22.65 8.65
CA GLN A 437 0.49 21.38 9.34
C GLN A 437 1.73 21.46 10.22
N GLU A 438 1.63 20.94 11.44
CA GLU A 438 2.71 20.83 12.40
C GLU A 438 2.75 19.41 12.93
N ILE A 439 3.92 18.77 12.90
CA ILE A 439 4.10 17.40 13.40
C ILE A 439 5.28 17.38 14.35
N GLU A 440 5.02 17.05 15.60
CA GLU A 440 6.04 16.77 16.62
C GLU A 440 6.29 15.25 16.70
N ARG A 441 7.54 14.85 16.99
CA ARG A 441 7.96 13.44 17.03
C ARG A 441 8.98 13.22 18.13
N THR A 442 9.05 11.99 18.62
CA THR A 442 10.08 11.57 19.57
C THR A 442 11.09 10.64 18.89
N TYR A 443 12.35 10.69 19.35
CA TYR A 443 13.45 9.82 18.88
C TYR A 443 13.72 9.84 17.37
N THR A 444 13.44 10.95 16.70
CA THR A 444 13.73 11.16 15.28
C THR A 444 14.83 12.22 15.12
N GLU A 445 15.35 12.35 13.90
CA GLU A 445 16.39 13.36 13.60
C GLU A 445 15.84 14.78 13.62
N VAL A 446 14.53 14.96 13.43
CA VAL A 446 13.83 16.25 13.47
C VAL A 446 12.64 16.11 14.41
N ASP A 447 12.69 16.85 15.52
CA ASP A 447 11.65 16.78 16.54
C ASP A 447 10.33 17.38 16.04
N GLN A 448 10.39 18.45 15.22
CA GLN A 448 9.19 19.12 14.72
C GLN A 448 9.37 19.55 13.27
N THR A 449 8.34 19.31 12.46
CA THR A 449 8.23 19.87 11.11
C THR A 449 6.97 20.73 10.99
N THR A 450 7.07 21.86 10.30
CA THR A 450 5.95 22.75 9.98
C THR A 450 5.86 22.91 8.47
N GLU A 451 4.71 22.66 7.88
CA GLU A 451 4.43 22.90 6.46
C GLU A 451 3.31 23.93 6.30
N ASN A 452 3.56 24.96 5.49
CA ASN A 452 2.60 25.97 5.13
C ASN A 452 2.26 25.84 3.65
N THR A 453 1.00 25.61 3.33
CA THR A 453 0.51 25.45 1.96
C THR A 453 -0.41 26.60 1.58
N TYR A 454 -0.16 27.22 0.44
CA TYR A 454 -0.97 28.25 -0.19
C TYR A 454 -1.58 27.70 -1.45
N GLU A 455 -2.88 27.89 -1.64
CA GLU A 455 -3.62 27.32 -2.77
C GLU A 455 -4.44 28.40 -3.46
N ALA A 456 -4.58 28.27 -4.78
CA ALA A 456 -5.53 29.06 -5.56
C ALA A 456 -6.12 28.20 -6.67
N ALA A 457 -7.43 28.27 -6.88
CA ALA A 457 -8.10 27.56 -7.94
C ALA A 457 -9.10 28.43 -8.68
N LEU A 458 -9.11 28.34 -9.99
CA LEU A 458 -10.09 28.95 -10.86
C LEU A 458 -10.95 27.86 -11.51
N ARG A 459 -12.24 27.89 -11.26
CA ARG A 459 -13.23 27.01 -11.90
C ARG A 459 -14.16 27.87 -12.74
N SER A 460 -14.29 27.56 -14.02
CA SER A 460 -15.10 28.38 -14.93
C SER A 460 -15.86 27.52 -15.92
N ARG A 461 -17.12 27.86 -16.14
CA ARG A 461 -17.94 27.33 -17.24
C ARG A 461 -18.54 28.49 -18.07
N PRO A 462 -17.68 29.24 -18.76
CA PRO A 462 -18.09 30.48 -19.43
C PRO A 462 -19.09 30.24 -20.57
N LEU A 463 -19.06 29.04 -21.14
CA LEU A 463 -19.93 28.63 -22.24
C LEU A 463 -20.53 27.26 -21.90
N SER A 464 -21.68 26.92 -22.50
CA SER A 464 -22.34 25.63 -22.26
C SER A 464 -21.47 24.43 -22.68
N TRP A 465 -20.60 24.63 -23.63
CA TRP A 465 -19.73 23.62 -24.22
C TRP A 465 -18.27 23.66 -23.71
N LEU A 466 -17.92 24.58 -22.80
CA LEU A 466 -16.56 24.74 -22.25
C LEU A 466 -16.62 24.80 -20.73
N GLN A 467 -15.90 23.86 -20.07
CA GLN A 467 -15.59 23.91 -18.66
C GLN A 467 -14.07 23.86 -18.50
N ALA A 468 -13.53 24.66 -17.58
CA ALA A 468 -12.13 24.70 -17.26
C ALA A 468 -11.91 24.78 -15.74
N ARG A 469 -10.89 24.08 -15.26
CA ARG A 469 -10.39 24.17 -13.88
C ARG A 469 -8.88 24.27 -13.95
N VAL A 470 -8.33 25.23 -13.22
CA VAL A 470 -6.88 25.33 -12.97
C VAL A 470 -6.69 25.52 -11.49
N GLU A 471 -5.76 24.80 -10.91
CA GLU A 471 -5.42 24.84 -9.49
C GLU A 471 -3.90 24.89 -9.36
N GLY A 472 -3.39 25.78 -8.54
CA GLY A 472 -1.99 25.89 -8.19
C GLY A 472 -1.82 25.88 -6.67
N SER A 473 -0.80 25.19 -6.18
CA SER A 473 -0.41 25.25 -4.78
C SER A 473 1.10 25.35 -4.63
N TYR A 474 1.50 26.02 -3.55
CA TYR A 474 2.87 26.12 -3.10
C TYR A 474 2.93 25.76 -1.62
N ALA A 475 3.76 24.80 -1.28
CA ALA A 475 3.99 24.35 0.09
C ALA A 475 5.45 24.53 0.48
N ASP A 476 5.70 25.05 1.69
CA ASP A 476 7.00 25.26 2.28
C ASP A 476 7.06 24.53 3.62
N ARG A 477 7.85 23.46 3.69
CA ARG A 477 8.09 22.64 4.89
C ARG A 477 9.45 22.93 5.45
N ASN A 478 9.47 23.27 6.73
CA ASN A 478 10.69 23.54 7.49
C ASN A 478 10.70 22.69 8.76
N GLY A 479 11.86 22.14 9.09
CA GLY A 479 12.10 21.37 10.31
C GLY A 479 12.84 22.16 11.37
N THR A 480 12.85 21.63 12.60
CA THR A 480 13.84 21.99 13.63
C THR A 480 15.22 21.52 13.19
N GLU A 481 16.27 21.86 13.93
CA GLU A 481 17.64 21.42 13.65
C GLU A 481 17.70 19.89 13.42
N TYR A 482 18.34 19.47 12.32
CA TYR A 482 18.48 18.06 11.97
C TYR A 482 19.56 17.40 12.82
N MET A 483 19.17 16.65 13.82
CA MET A 483 20.03 16.00 14.82
C MET A 483 20.29 14.52 14.43
N TYR A 484 21.19 14.29 13.48
CA TYR A 484 21.47 12.97 12.91
C TYR A 484 21.83 11.87 13.92
N ARG A 485 22.24 12.24 15.16
CA ARG A 485 22.57 11.30 16.24
C ARG A 485 21.40 11.00 17.18
N SER A 486 20.31 11.76 17.14
CA SER A 486 19.23 11.66 18.12
C SER A 486 18.66 10.24 18.24
N PRO A 487 18.29 9.55 17.15
CA PRO A 487 17.77 8.17 17.27
C PRO A 487 18.85 7.20 17.75
N LEU A 488 20.10 7.37 17.31
CA LEU A 488 21.20 6.51 17.71
C LEU A 488 21.47 6.62 19.21
N PHE A 489 21.64 7.84 19.72
CA PHE A 489 21.90 8.07 21.15
C PHE A 489 20.69 7.68 22.02
N GLY A 490 19.47 7.87 21.55
CA GLY A 490 18.27 7.37 22.21
C GLY A 490 18.22 5.84 22.33
N GLY A 491 18.80 5.12 21.36
CA GLY A 491 18.86 3.67 21.31
C GLY A 491 20.02 3.03 22.08
N PHE A 492 20.95 3.80 22.63
CA PHE A 492 22.03 3.29 23.47
C PHE A 492 21.76 3.56 24.94
N THR A 493 22.43 2.77 25.82
CA THR A 493 22.39 3.03 27.25
C THR A 493 23.17 4.31 27.60
N PRO A 494 22.76 5.09 28.63
CA PRO A 494 23.47 6.30 29.05
C PRO A 494 24.94 6.03 29.42
N GLU A 495 25.24 4.85 29.97
CA GLU A 495 26.61 4.44 30.32
C GLU A 495 27.48 4.29 29.07
N TYR A 496 26.95 3.70 28.00
CA TYR A 496 27.68 3.57 26.74
C TYR A 496 27.88 4.94 26.08
N VAL A 497 26.85 5.76 25.96
CA VAL A 497 26.94 7.12 25.41
C VAL A 497 27.94 7.94 26.17
N GLY A 498 27.97 7.87 27.52
CA GLY A 498 28.91 8.56 28.36
C GLY A 498 30.38 8.06 28.26
N SER A 499 30.60 6.86 27.73
CA SER A 499 31.93 6.28 27.51
C SER A 499 32.57 6.68 26.18
N ILE A 500 31.80 7.29 25.26
CA ILE A 500 32.30 7.70 23.95
C ILE A 500 33.19 8.92 24.08
N THR A 501 34.47 8.77 23.68
CA THR A 501 35.48 9.85 23.79
C THR A 501 35.32 10.90 22.70
N ASP A 502 34.88 10.50 21.53
CA ASP A 502 34.57 11.38 20.40
C ASP A 502 33.19 11.05 19.82
N PRO A 503 32.15 11.78 20.26
CA PRO A 503 30.79 11.57 19.73
C PRO A 503 30.68 11.79 18.21
N ASP A 504 31.57 12.54 17.58
CA ASP A 504 31.55 12.82 16.15
C ASP A 504 31.95 11.61 15.30
N GLU A 505 32.60 10.62 15.91
CA GLU A 505 32.94 9.36 15.25
C GLU A 505 31.77 8.32 15.30
N LEU A 506 30.74 8.58 16.10
CA LEU A 506 29.60 7.66 16.25
C LEU A 506 28.38 8.14 15.48
N PHE A 507 28.07 7.48 14.37
CA PHE A 507 26.86 7.71 13.58
C PHE A 507 26.51 6.45 12.79
N GLU A 508 25.21 6.21 12.52
CA GLU A 508 24.70 5.13 11.67
C GLU A 508 24.59 5.58 10.22
N ASN A 509 24.12 6.82 9.99
CA ASN A 509 24.01 7.43 8.68
C ASN A 509 24.99 8.60 8.54
N ASN A 510 25.32 8.94 7.29
CA ASN A 510 26.19 10.11 7.05
C ASN A 510 25.57 11.37 7.69
N PRO A 511 26.36 12.19 8.42
CA PRO A 511 25.88 13.42 9.05
C PRO A 511 25.23 14.43 8.10
N LEU A 512 25.55 14.38 6.80
CA LEU A 512 24.97 15.24 5.76
C LEU A 512 23.70 14.64 5.12
N LEU A 513 23.39 13.37 5.40
CA LEU A 513 22.18 12.73 4.87
C LEU A 513 20.94 13.37 5.47
N ARG A 514 20.01 13.73 4.61
CA ARG A 514 18.67 14.16 5.00
C ARG A 514 17.65 13.11 4.54
N LYS A 515 16.87 12.56 5.47
CA LYS A 515 15.74 11.71 5.15
C LYS A 515 14.62 12.58 4.58
N ASN A 516 14.12 12.25 3.42
CA ASN A 516 13.16 13.08 2.67
C ASN A 516 11.86 13.40 3.43
N ASN A 517 11.45 12.53 4.37
CA ASN A 517 10.28 12.74 5.22
C ASN A 517 10.50 13.81 6.32
N PHE A 518 11.74 14.15 6.64
CA PHE A 518 12.13 15.16 7.64
C PHE A 518 12.80 16.38 7.04
N ALA A 519 13.35 16.26 5.84
CA ALA A 519 14.06 17.34 5.17
C ALA A 519 13.15 18.55 4.88
N ASP A 520 13.73 19.73 4.89
CA ASP A 520 13.08 20.91 4.36
C ASP A 520 12.72 20.70 2.90
N ARG A 521 11.54 21.18 2.49
CA ARG A 521 11.02 20.94 1.14
C ARG A 521 10.16 22.11 0.66
N LYS A 522 10.39 22.51 -0.57
CA LYS A 522 9.49 23.38 -1.31
C LYS A 522 8.78 22.57 -2.37
N ARG A 523 7.46 22.61 -2.34
CA ARG A 523 6.62 21.91 -3.32
C ARG A 523 5.81 22.90 -4.13
N SER A 524 5.93 22.83 -5.44
CA SER A 524 5.06 23.51 -6.38
C SER A 524 4.18 22.49 -7.09
N ARG A 525 2.89 22.78 -7.21
CA ARG A 525 1.93 21.91 -7.89
C ARG A 525 1.00 22.72 -8.76
N VAL A 526 0.77 22.25 -9.99
CA VAL A 526 -0.22 22.82 -10.92
C VAL A 526 -1.08 21.69 -11.49
N LEU A 527 -2.39 21.84 -11.40
CA LEU A 527 -3.37 20.95 -12.00
C LEU A 527 -4.22 21.74 -12.99
N GLY A 528 -4.53 21.14 -14.12
CA GLY A 528 -5.41 21.75 -15.12
C GLY A 528 -6.33 20.72 -15.74
N ARG A 529 -7.61 21.07 -15.90
CA ARG A 529 -8.57 20.28 -16.67
C ARG A 529 -9.43 21.19 -17.54
N ILE A 530 -9.59 20.81 -18.80
CA ILE A 530 -10.47 21.46 -19.76
C ILE A 530 -11.36 20.41 -20.39
N ASP A 531 -12.68 20.60 -20.28
CA ASP A 531 -13.69 19.76 -20.93
C ASP A 531 -14.40 20.59 -22.01
N LEU A 532 -14.42 20.06 -23.22
CA LEU A 532 -15.03 20.67 -24.40
C LEU A 532 -16.13 19.76 -24.93
N MET A 533 -17.33 20.31 -25.08
CA MET A 533 -18.49 19.63 -25.70
C MET A 533 -19.02 20.49 -26.83
N PRO A 534 -18.26 20.66 -27.94
CA PRO A 534 -18.64 21.59 -29.01
C PRO A 534 -19.96 21.25 -29.69
N ILE A 535 -20.34 19.99 -29.67
CA ILE A 535 -21.64 19.45 -30.07
C ILE A 535 -22.03 18.33 -29.11
N ASP A 536 -23.31 18.01 -28.98
CA ASP A 536 -23.83 16.98 -28.06
C ASP A 536 -23.20 15.61 -28.29
N ALA A 537 -22.78 15.33 -29.52
CA ALA A 537 -22.18 14.06 -29.90
C ALA A 537 -20.67 13.95 -29.65
N LEU A 538 -19.99 15.01 -29.23
CA LEU A 538 -18.54 15.03 -29.09
C LEU A 538 -18.10 15.66 -27.77
N SER A 539 -17.32 14.90 -26.99
CA SER A 539 -16.64 15.36 -25.78
C SER A 539 -15.13 15.21 -25.95
N ILE A 540 -14.38 16.22 -25.55
CA ILE A 540 -12.91 16.23 -25.54
C ILE A 540 -12.47 16.69 -24.15
N GLY A 541 -11.68 15.86 -23.46
CA GLY A 541 -11.04 16.17 -22.20
C GLY A 541 -9.54 16.43 -22.39
N LEU A 542 -9.01 17.42 -21.71
CA LEU A 542 -7.59 17.70 -21.57
C LEU A 542 -7.28 17.81 -20.07
N ASP A 543 -6.38 16.98 -19.60
CA ASP A 543 -5.96 16.95 -18.19
C ASP A 543 -4.43 17.08 -18.10
N GLY A 544 -3.94 17.82 -17.14
CA GLY A 544 -2.52 17.97 -16.88
C GLY A 544 -2.24 18.18 -15.41
N ALA A 545 -1.18 17.52 -14.91
CA ALA A 545 -0.67 17.66 -13.56
C ALA A 545 0.85 17.80 -13.60
N TRP A 546 1.37 18.76 -12.87
CA TRP A 546 2.80 18.95 -12.65
C TRP A 546 3.06 19.16 -11.17
N VAL A 547 4.08 18.48 -10.64
CA VAL A 547 4.55 18.60 -9.25
C VAL A 547 6.06 18.65 -9.29
N ASP A 548 6.63 19.57 -8.52
CA ASP A 548 8.06 19.68 -8.28
C ASP A 548 8.33 19.82 -6.78
N ASP A 549 9.14 18.91 -6.26
CA ASP A 549 9.63 18.88 -4.88
C ASP A 549 11.14 19.21 -4.89
N ASP A 550 11.50 20.33 -4.33
CA ASP A 550 12.89 20.77 -4.14
C ASP A 550 13.28 20.63 -2.66
N TYR A 551 14.34 19.84 -2.41
CA TYR A 551 14.93 19.61 -1.10
C TYR A 551 16.26 20.38 -0.99
N ASP A 552 16.21 21.68 -1.16
CA ASP A 552 17.35 22.61 -1.32
C ASP A 552 18.35 22.61 -0.15
N GLN A 553 17.99 22.08 1.01
CA GLN A 553 18.88 21.91 2.16
C GLN A 553 19.51 20.51 2.26
N SER A 554 19.19 19.61 1.34
CA SER A 554 19.72 18.24 1.32
C SER A 554 20.99 18.16 0.49
N THR A 555 22.13 18.00 1.15
CA THR A 555 23.40 17.71 0.47
C THR A 555 23.47 16.24 0.03
N LEU A 556 22.99 15.34 0.87
CA LEU A 556 22.85 13.90 0.59
C LEU A 556 21.43 13.47 0.91
N GLY A 557 20.93 12.51 0.16
CA GLY A 557 19.55 12.00 0.17
C GLY A 557 18.82 12.39 -1.11
N LEU A 558 17.51 12.42 -1.07
CA LEU A 558 16.67 12.92 -2.17
C LEU A 558 16.81 14.44 -2.24
N THR A 559 17.27 14.96 -3.40
CA THR A 559 17.48 16.39 -3.62
C THR A 559 16.41 17.04 -4.47
N GLN A 560 15.83 16.29 -5.42
CA GLN A 560 14.72 16.76 -6.25
C GLN A 560 13.79 15.60 -6.64
N ARG A 561 12.52 15.90 -6.82
CA ARG A 561 11.55 15.02 -7.43
C ARG A 561 10.60 15.83 -8.30
N GLU A 562 10.45 15.44 -9.57
CA GLU A 562 9.50 16.04 -10.50
C GLU A 562 8.52 14.98 -11.01
N ALA A 563 7.26 15.36 -11.20
CA ALA A 563 6.25 14.51 -11.81
C ALA A 563 5.40 15.34 -12.78
N LEU A 564 5.27 14.86 -14.00
CA LEU A 564 4.39 15.42 -15.03
C LEU A 564 3.44 14.33 -15.51
N SER A 565 2.15 14.62 -15.57
CA SER A 565 1.14 13.77 -16.22
C SER A 565 0.29 14.62 -17.14
N SER A 566 -0.02 14.11 -18.34
CA SER A 566 -0.89 14.77 -19.30
C SER A 566 -1.76 13.76 -20.01
N THR A 567 -3.06 13.99 -20.02
CA THR A 567 -4.04 13.14 -20.71
C THR A 567 -4.88 13.94 -21.69
N ILE A 568 -5.11 13.34 -22.84
CA ILE A 568 -6.13 13.78 -23.78
C ILE A 568 -7.10 12.63 -23.98
N ASP A 569 -8.39 12.92 -23.86
CA ASP A 569 -9.46 11.97 -24.12
C ASP A 569 -10.49 12.56 -25.09
N LEU A 570 -11.07 11.70 -25.91
CA LEU A 570 -12.11 12.03 -26.86
C LEU A 570 -13.18 10.94 -26.85
N SER A 571 -14.44 11.35 -26.69
CA SER A 571 -15.61 10.49 -26.86
C SER A 571 -16.51 11.06 -27.95
N TRP A 572 -16.87 10.21 -28.90
CA TRP A 572 -17.64 10.60 -30.07
C TRP A 572 -18.77 9.60 -30.37
N THR A 573 -19.99 10.11 -30.42
CA THR A 573 -21.21 9.37 -30.75
C THR A 573 -21.78 9.90 -32.08
N PRO A 574 -21.16 9.51 -33.24
CA PRO A 574 -21.54 10.08 -34.55
C PRO A 574 -22.98 9.74 -34.95
N ILE A 575 -23.47 8.64 -34.49
CA ILE A 575 -24.85 8.17 -34.65
C ILE A 575 -25.30 7.47 -33.37
N GLU A 576 -26.60 7.43 -33.11
CA GLU A 576 -27.18 6.90 -31.87
C GLU A 576 -26.73 5.47 -31.52
N ILE A 577 -26.40 4.67 -32.53
CA ILE A 577 -26.01 3.26 -32.35
C ILE A 577 -24.50 3.05 -32.17
N LEU A 578 -23.66 4.10 -32.30
CA LEU A 578 -22.20 3.95 -32.23
C LEU A 578 -21.59 5.00 -31.33
N THR A 579 -20.91 4.55 -30.28
CA THR A 579 -20.03 5.38 -29.44
C THR A 579 -18.61 4.89 -29.60
N THR A 580 -17.69 5.84 -29.81
CA THR A 580 -16.25 5.59 -29.90
C THR A 580 -15.50 6.46 -28.93
N TYR A 581 -14.38 5.98 -28.42
CA TYR A 581 -13.50 6.76 -27.56
C TYR A 581 -12.03 6.45 -27.84
N VAL A 582 -11.19 7.45 -27.64
CA VAL A 582 -9.75 7.35 -27.70
C VAL A 582 -9.14 8.22 -26.61
N TRP A 583 -8.09 7.75 -26.01
CA TRP A 583 -7.35 8.52 -25.03
C TRP A 583 -5.86 8.23 -25.11
N PHE A 584 -5.05 9.18 -24.65
CA PHE A 584 -3.62 9.07 -24.55
C PHE A 584 -3.14 9.76 -23.28
N THR A 585 -2.32 9.08 -22.49
CA THR A 585 -1.66 9.62 -21.31
C THR A 585 -0.15 9.51 -21.48
N TYR A 586 0.54 10.58 -21.17
CA TYR A 586 1.99 10.62 -21.01
C TYR A 586 2.31 10.99 -19.57
N GLU A 587 3.22 10.22 -18.95
CA GLU A 587 3.72 10.50 -17.60
C GLU A 587 5.25 10.50 -17.65
N ASN A 588 5.84 11.44 -16.91
CA ASN A 588 7.28 11.52 -16.71
C ASN A 588 7.53 11.76 -15.21
N LEU A 589 8.30 10.86 -14.61
CA LEU A 589 8.67 10.94 -13.21
C LEU A 589 10.20 11.00 -13.13
N LYS A 590 10.72 11.94 -12.32
CA LYS A 590 12.16 12.11 -12.11
C LYS A 590 12.45 12.10 -10.62
N SER A 591 13.57 11.50 -10.23
CA SER A 591 14.10 11.60 -8.88
C SER A 591 15.62 11.68 -8.88
N ASP A 592 16.14 12.62 -8.11
CA ASP A 592 17.56 12.89 -7.95
C ASP A 592 18.00 12.55 -6.54
N VAL A 593 18.88 11.56 -6.41
CA VAL A 593 19.42 11.10 -5.12
C VAL A 593 20.93 11.28 -5.13
N ASP A 594 21.46 11.94 -4.10
CA ASP A 594 22.90 12.06 -3.85
C ASP A 594 23.28 11.27 -2.58
N GLY A 595 24.38 10.54 -2.63
CA GLY A 595 24.87 9.72 -1.54
C GLY A 595 26.37 9.79 -1.36
N ARG A 596 26.88 9.22 -0.27
CA ARG A 596 28.31 9.07 -0.02
C ARG A 596 28.63 7.70 0.50
N SER A 597 29.57 7.01 -0.13
CA SER A 597 30.03 5.69 0.29
C SER A 597 31.09 5.81 1.39
N PHE A 598 30.84 5.25 2.57
CA PHE A 598 31.76 5.32 3.70
C PHE A 598 31.73 4.06 4.58
N SER A 599 32.83 3.81 5.28
CA SER A 599 32.97 2.79 6.31
C SER A 599 33.60 3.33 7.63
N ASN A 600 33.96 4.59 7.65
CA ASN A 600 34.50 5.26 8.83
C ASN A 600 34.32 6.80 8.71
N ALA A 601 34.53 7.54 9.80
CA ALA A 601 34.32 8.98 9.87
C ALA A 601 35.11 9.78 8.83
N ALA A 602 36.37 9.40 8.56
CA ALA A 602 37.19 10.10 7.57
C ALA A 602 36.59 9.97 6.15
N GLN A 603 36.11 8.81 5.80
CA GLN A 603 35.42 8.56 4.51
C GLN A 603 34.05 9.26 4.45
N ALA A 604 33.35 9.35 5.58
CA ALA A 604 32.09 10.05 5.64
C ALA A 604 32.19 11.56 5.36
N SER A 605 33.39 12.13 5.55
CA SER A 605 33.69 13.53 5.28
C SER A 605 34.30 13.80 3.91
N ASP A 606 34.57 12.76 3.11
CA ASP A 606 35.30 12.83 1.86
C ASP A 606 34.36 12.96 0.63
N PRO A 607 34.27 14.17 0.01
CA PRO A 607 33.39 14.37 -1.16
C PRO A 607 33.81 13.57 -2.40
N GLU A 608 35.08 13.10 -2.49
CA GLU A 608 35.49 12.25 -3.62
C GLU A 608 34.86 10.87 -3.57
N ARG A 609 34.15 10.56 -2.50
CA ARG A 609 33.36 9.33 -2.30
C ARG A 609 31.87 9.52 -2.57
N ASP A 610 31.48 10.67 -3.09
CA ASP A 610 30.10 10.93 -3.44
C ASP A 610 29.68 10.11 -4.67
N TRP A 611 28.43 9.76 -4.71
CA TRP A 611 27.77 9.14 -5.83
C TRP A 611 26.40 9.78 -6.03
N PHE A 612 25.88 9.71 -7.23
CA PHE A 612 24.51 10.12 -7.50
C PHE A 612 23.76 9.05 -8.31
N GLU A 613 22.45 9.07 -8.19
CA GLU A 613 21.50 8.32 -8.99
C GLU A 613 20.41 9.28 -9.47
N ARG A 614 20.14 9.22 -10.76
CA ARG A 614 19.09 10.00 -11.44
C ARG A 614 18.21 9.04 -12.19
N ASP A 615 16.96 8.93 -11.73
CA ASP A 615 15.97 8.06 -12.32
C ASP A 615 15.00 8.91 -13.14
N GLU A 616 14.71 8.47 -14.35
CA GLU A 616 13.71 9.10 -15.19
C GLU A 616 12.79 8.03 -15.81
N ASP A 617 11.51 8.05 -15.39
CA ASP A 617 10.47 7.17 -15.92
C ASP A 617 9.70 7.88 -17.03
N HIS A 618 9.53 7.20 -18.16
CA HIS A 618 8.65 7.60 -19.25
C HIS A 618 7.55 6.55 -19.41
N VAL A 619 6.31 6.97 -19.19
CA VAL A 619 5.15 6.09 -19.36
C VAL A 619 4.23 6.65 -20.44
N TYR A 620 3.92 5.82 -21.41
CA TYR A 620 2.99 6.11 -22.50
C TYR A 620 1.84 5.11 -22.46
N THR A 621 0.62 5.61 -22.31
CA THR A 621 -0.56 4.74 -22.37
C THR A 621 -1.58 5.29 -23.34
N ALA A 622 -2.04 4.47 -24.27
CA ALA A 622 -3.03 4.83 -25.26
C ALA A 622 -4.15 3.80 -25.30
N GLY A 623 -5.38 4.26 -25.40
CA GLY A 623 -6.53 3.39 -25.52
C GLY A 623 -7.48 3.85 -26.61
N VAL A 624 -8.12 2.91 -27.28
CA VAL A 624 -9.21 3.12 -28.25
C VAL A 624 -10.28 2.08 -28.03
N GLY A 625 -11.55 2.50 -28.08
CA GLY A 625 -12.65 1.58 -27.97
C GLY A 625 -13.87 2.04 -28.76
N ALA A 626 -14.77 1.10 -28.99
CA ALA A 626 -16.03 1.35 -29.66
C ALA A 626 -17.12 0.43 -29.09
N GLU A 627 -18.31 0.99 -28.95
CA GLU A 627 -19.53 0.28 -28.61
C GLU A 627 -20.57 0.51 -29.69
N LEU A 628 -21.15 -0.60 -30.17
CA LEU A 628 -22.12 -0.61 -31.27
C LEU A 628 -23.39 -1.36 -30.84
N HIS A 629 -24.52 -0.67 -30.93
CA HIS A 629 -25.84 -1.15 -30.61
C HIS A 629 -26.66 -1.45 -31.90
N LEU A 630 -27.05 -2.69 -32.10
CA LEU A 630 -27.71 -3.13 -33.33
C LEU A 630 -29.04 -3.79 -32.99
N PHE A 631 -29.97 -3.78 -33.98
CA PHE A 631 -31.29 -4.45 -33.87
C PHE A 631 -32.15 -3.99 -32.69
N ASP A 632 -32.26 -2.68 -32.49
CA ASP A 632 -32.95 -2.07 -31.35
C ASP A 632 -32.41 -2.59 -30.02
N ASP A 633 -31.08 -2.43 -29.80
CA ASP A 633 -30.31 -2.87 -28.62
C ASP A 633 -30.27 -4.37 -28.35
N ARG A 634 -30.74 -5.21 -29.29
CA ARG A 634 -30.66 -6.66 -29.12
C ARG A 634 -29.25 -7.22 -29.27
N LEU A 635 -28.36 -6.55 -30.02
CA LEU A 635 -26.96 -6.94 -30.15
C LEU A 635 -26.05 -5.77 -29.76
N ARG A 636 -25.33 -5.96 -28.68
CA ARG A 636 -24.29 -5.03 -28.23
C ARG A 636 -22.93 -5.63 -28.56
N LEU A 637 -22.13 -4.90 -29.33
CA LEU A 637 -20.74 -5.23 -29.64
C LEU A 637 -19.85 -4.20 -28.97
N ARG A 638 -18.82 -4.63 -28.26
CA ARG A 638 -17.81 -3.76 -27.68
C ARG A 638 -16.45 -4.28 -28.03
N ALA A 639 -15.55 -3.36 -28.38
CA ALA A 639 -14.15 -3.65 -28.62
C ALA A 639 -13.30 -2.54 -27.99
N ASP A 640 -12.30 -2.95 -27.22
CA ASP A 640 -11.37 -2.10 -26.53
C ASP A 640 -9.93 -2.56 -26.80
N TYR A 641 -9.02 -1.63 -26.99
CA TYR A 641 -7.59 -1.91 -27.07
C TYR A 641 -6.85 -0.88 -26.25
N VAL A 642 -5.95 -1.34 -25.38
CA VAL A 642 -5.03 -0.52 -24.60
C VAL A 642 -3.60 -0.95 -24.88
N TYR A 643 -2.73 0.01 -25.07
CA TYR A 643 -1.28 -0.17 -25.13
C TYR A 643 -0.63 0.67 -24.05
N SER A 644 0.22 0.08 -23.22
CA SER A 644 1.04 0.77 -22.23
C SER A 644 2.50 0.38 -22.40
N MET A 645 3.39 1.35 -22.31
CA MET A 645 4.84 1.18 -22.33
C MET A 645 5.44 2.06 -21.24
N ALA A 646 6.25 1.48 -20.39
CA ALA A 646 7.07 2.18 -19.42
C ALA A 646 8.55 1.91 -19.69
N ASN A 647 9.39 2.93 -19.56
CA ASN A 647 10.84 2.84 -19.64
C ASN A 647 11.43 3.67 -18.53
N THR A 648 12.33 3.08 -17.75
CA THR A 648 13.09 3.74 -16.66
C THR A 648 14.54 3.83 -17.06
N ASP A 649 15.04 5.04 -17.25
CA ASP A 649 16.46 5.38 -17.39
C ASP A 649 17.08 5.56 -16.00
N ILE A 650 18.20 4.87 -15.72
CA ILE A 650 18.91 4.94 -14.43
C ILE A 650 20.35 5.41 -14.69
N GLU A 651 20.59 6.68 -14.43
CA GLU A 651 21.92 7.26 -14.54
C GLU A 651 22.63 7.25 -13.18
N VAL A 652 23.84 6.70 -13.13
CA VAL A 652 24.65 6.61 -11.91
C VAL A 652 26.05 7.18 -12.15
N GLY A 653 26.47 8.08 -11.28
CA GLY A 653 27.84 8.61 -11.28
C GLY A 653 28.52 8.46 -9.93
N THR A 654 29.87 8.35 -9.95
CA THR A 654 30.70 8.20 -8.73
C THR A 654 31.89 9.13 -8.75
N GLY A 655 32.27 9.60 -7.56
CA GLY A 655 33.51 10.37 -7.34
C GLY A 655 34.76 9.53 -7.57
N GLU A 656 35.91 10.21 -7.71
CA GLU A 656 37.20 9.61 -8.08
C GLU A 656 37.76 8.60 -7.07
N ALA A 657 37.39 8.72 -5.78
CA ALA A 657 37.82 7.78 -4.74
C ALA A 657 37.09 6.45 -4.76
N LEU A 658 36.00 6.31 -5.55
CA LEU A 658 35.22 5.06 -5.69
C LEU A 658 35.70 4.29 -6.92
N THR A 659 36.22 3.10 -6.71
CA THR A 659 36.65 2.16 -7.75
C THR A 659 36.05 0.78 -7.49
N PRO A 660 35.50 0.11 -8.51
CA PRO A 660 35.35 0.58 -9.88
C PRO A 660 34.35 1.72 -10.00
N THR A 661 34.55 2.60 -10.97
CA THR A 661 33.53 3.59 -11.34
C THR A 661 32.25 2.87 -11.78
N SER A 662 31.13 3.27 -11.25
CA SER A 662 29.83 2.76 -11.72
C SER A 662 29.58 3.20 -13.16
N ARG A 663 28.76 2.42 -13.83
CA ARG A 663 28.17 2.76 -15.14
C ARG A 663 26.68 2.88 -14.94
N ASN A 664 26.01 3.57 -15.86
CA ASN A 664 24.57 3.57 -15.90
C ASN A 664 24.06 2.13 -15.90
N PHE A 665 22.98 1.89 -15.17
CA PHE A 665 22.30 0.62 -15.23
C PHE A 665 21.59 0.49 -16.58
N PRO A 666 21.32 -0.73 -17.07
CA PRO A 666 20.41 -0.93 -18.18
C PRO A 666 19.02 -0.39 -17.84
N ASP A 667 18.29 0.06 -18.84
CA ASP A 667 16.92 0.49 -18.68
C ASP A 667 16.05 -0.66 -18.17
N VAL A 668 15.01 -0.31 -17.40
CA VAL A 668 13.95 -1.25 -17.03
C VAL A 668 12.75 -0.97 -17.92
N GLU A 669 12.29 -1.97 -18.68
CA GLU A 669 11.19 -1.82 -19.63
C GLU A 669 9.99 -2.67 -19.26
N SER A 670 8.78 -2.15 -19.48
CA SER A 670 7.54 -2.91 -19.41
C SER A 670 6.61 -2.52 -20.56
N ARG A 671 5.98 -3.52 -21.19
CA ARG A 671 5.03 -3.33 -22.30
C ARG A 671 3.82 -4.20 -22.11
N LEU A 672 2.64 -3.60 -22.21
CA LEU A 672 1.36 -4.27 -22.09
C LEU A 672 0.50 -3.99 -23.32
N HIS A 673 -0.04 -5.03 -23.92
CA HIS A 673 -1.12 -4.97 -24.88
C HIS A 673 -2.34 -5.66 -24.27
N ASP A 674 -3.44 -4.95 -24.18
CA ASP A 674 -4.73 -5.47 -23.74
C ASP A 674 -5.76 -5.27 -24.86
N PHE A 675 -6.34 -6.33 -25.34
CA PHE A 675 -7.39 -6.32 -26.36
C PHE A 675 -8.59 -7.11 -25.87
N ASN A 676 -9.72 -6.44 -25.72
CA ASN A 676 -10.97 -7.02 -25.25
C ASN A 676 -12.06 -6.81 -26.28
N VAL A 677 -12.73 -7.91 -26.68
CA VAL A 677 -13.91 -7.87 -27.57
C VAL A 677 -15.02 -8.67 -26.94
N SER A 678 -16.20 -8.09 -26.89
CA SER A 678 -17.39 -8.80 -26.43
C SER A 678 -18.59 -8.60 -27.35
N ALA A 679 -19.39 -9.63 -27.43
CA ALA A 679 -20.67 -9.62 -28.13
C ALA A 679 -21.75 -10.16 -27.20
N GLU A 680 -22.74 -9.35 -26.92
CA GLU A 680 -23.91 -9.71 -26.13
C GLU A 680 -25.18 -9.67 -26.99
N TYR A 681 -25.88 -10.80 -27.11
CA TYR A 681 -27.08 -10.90 -27.89
C TYR A 681 -28.30 -11.24 -27.03
N GLN A 682 -29.24 -10.32 -26.97
CA GLN A 682 -30.54 -10.48 -26.27
C GLN A 682 -31.45 -11.32 -27.12
N PHE A 683 -31.48 -12.65 -26.89
CA PHE A 683 -32.29 -13.58 -27.64
C PHE A 683 -33.78 -13.43 -27.32
N ARG A 684 -34.10 -13.18 -26.01
CA ARG A 684 -35.45 -12.89 -25.49
C ARG A 684 -35.32 -11.87 -24.36
N GLU A 685 -36.44 -11.29 -23.94
CA GLU A 685 -36.43 -10.31 -22.81
C GLU A 685 -35.75 -10.85 -21.54
N ASN A 686 -35.74 -12.17 -21.36
CA ASN A 686 -35.15 -12.82 -20.18
C ASN A 686 -33.97 -13.76 -20.50
N LEU A 687 -33.41 -13.68 -21.70
CA LEU A 687 -32.28 -14.55 -22.09
C LEU A 687 -31.34 -13.84 -23.01
N ALA A 688 -30.10 -13.65 -22.55
CA ALA A 688 -28.98 -13.13 -23.33
C ALA A 688 -27.84 -14.16 -23.42
N PHE A 689 -27.04 -14.06 -24.49
CA PHE A 689 -25.79 -14.80 -24.67
C PHE A 689 -24.69 -13.82 -24.81
N ARG A 690 -23.60 -14.00 -24.03
CA ARG A 690 -22.38 -13.21 -24.13
C ARG A 690 -21.21 -14.09 -24.54
N VAL A 691 -20.42 -13.60 -25.48
CA VAL A 691 -19.12 -14.18 -25.84
C VAL A 691 -18.09 -13.05 -25.71
N SER A 692 -17.04 -13.30 -24.98
CA SER A 692 -15.93 -12.34 -24.81
C SER A 692 -14.61 -13.01 -25.18
N TYR A 693 -13.72 -12.23 -25.76
CA TYR A 693 -12.33 -12.60 -26.02
C TYR A 693 -11.44 -11.52 -25.41
N LEU A 694 -10.57 -11.93 -24.54
CA LEU A 694 -9.50 -11.11 -23.95
C LEU A 694 -8.15 -11.62 -24.42
N LEU A 695 -7.31 -10.73 -24.91
CA LEU A 695 -5.90 -10.98 -25.17
C LEU A 695 -5.09 -9.98 -24.38
N GLU A 696 -4.31 -10.46 -23.44
CA GLU A 696 -3.34 -9.69 -22.70
C GLU A 696 -1.94 -10.22 -22.97
N ASP A 697 -1.03 -9.37 -23.45
CA ASP A 697 0.38 -9.69 -23.73
C ASP A 697 1.24 -8.72 -22.91
N LEU A 698 1.81 -9.22 -21.81
CA LEU A 698 2.73 -8.49 -20.94
C LEU A 698 4.16 -8.96 -21.18
N LYS A 699 5.07 -8.01 -21.35
CA LYS A 699 6.51 -8.20 -21.36
C LYS A 699 7.16 -7.24 -20.42
N SER A 700 7.96 -7.75 -19.50
CA SER A 700 8.79 -6.98 -18.60
C SER A 700 10.25 -7.40 -18.76
N ASP A 701 11.15 -6.43 -18.76
CA ASP A 701 12.60 -6.65 -18.78
C ASP A 701 13.22 -5.85 -17.64
N ASP A 702 13.61 -6.55 -16.59
CA ASP A 702 14.26 -6.01 -15.40
C ASP A 702 15.55 -6.78 -15.15
N TRP A 703 16.67 -6.14 -15.42
CA TRP A 703 18.00 -6.71 -15.26
C TRP A 703 18.30 -7.14 -13.82
N ALA A 704 17.62 -6.57 -12.83
CA ALA A 704 17.81 -6.95 -11.42
C ALA A 704 17.22 -8.32 -11.08
N ILE A 705 16.31 -8.82 -11.93
CA ILE A 705 15.62 -10.09 -11.74
C ILE A 705 15.97 -11.07 -12.86
N ASN A 706 15.98 -10.61 -14.11
CA ASN A 706 16.21 -11.44 -15.29
C ASN A 706 17.53 -12.22 -15.23
N GLY A 707 17.45 -13.56 -15.25
CA GLY A 707 18.60 -14.44 -15.23
C GLY A 707 19.33 -14.52 -13.89
N VAL A 708 18.71 -14.05 -12.80
CA VAL A 708 19.26 -14.16 -11.44
C VAL A 708 18.94 -15.53 -10.88
N ALA A 709 19.89 -16.47 -11.01
CA ALA A 709 19.79 -17.79 -10.40
C ALA A 709 19.98 -17.74 -8.88
N PRO A 710 19.56 -18.77 -8.12
CA PRO A 710 19.71 -18.81 -6.67
C PRO A 710 21.12 -18.54 -6.15
N ASP A 711 22.15 -18.85 -6.96
CA ASP A 711 23.57 -18.70 -6.61
C ASP A 711 24.28 -17.52 -7.29
N THR A 712 23.58 -16.65 -7.99
CA THR A 712 24.16 -15.50 -8.70
C THR A 712 24.89 -14.54 -7.75
N ILE A 713 24.34 -14.28 -6.57
CA ILE A 713 24.93 -13.38 -5.57
C ILE A 713 25.71 -14.20 -4.55
N SER A 714 27.02 -13.98 -4.48
CA SER A 714 27.97 -14.81 -3.70
C SER A 714 27.61 -15.03 -2.22
N GLN A 715 26.83 -14.11 -1.62
CA GLN A 715 26.49 -14.16 -0.19
C GLN A 715 24.96 -14.27 0.04
N VAL A 716 24.20 -14.38 -1.02
CA VAL A 716 22.73 -14.45 -0.97
C VAL A 716 22.27 -15.68 -1.75
N LEU A 717 21.70 -16.65 -1.04
CA LEU A 717 20.96 -17.73 -1.67
C LEU A 717 19.58 -17.18 -2.04
N GLY A 718 19.39 -16.86 -3.33
CA GLY A 718 18.18 -16.30 -3.89
C GLY A 718 17.10 -17.36 -4.14
N LEU A 719 15.98 -16.93 -4.68
CA LEU A 719 14.88 -17.79 -5.12
C LEU A 719 14.89 -18.05 -6.64
N GLY A 720 15.72 -17.32 -7.40
CA GLY A 720 15.82 -17.53 -8.85
C GLY A 720 14.54 -17.16 -9.60
N GLU A 721 13.84 -16.12 -9.15
CA GLU A 721 12.63 -15.62 -9.78
C GLU A 721 12.94 -15.01 -11.15
N ASP A 722 11.97 -15.08 -12.07
CA ASP A 722 12.04 -14.47 -13.39
C ASP A 722 11.02 -13.31 -13.49
N THR A 723 11.26 -12.37 -14.41
CA THR A 723 10.31 -11.30 -14.68
C THR A 723 9.03 -11.85 -15.31
N PRO A 724 7.86 -11.31 -14.93
CA PRO A 724 6.61 -11.78 -15.50
C PRO A 724 6.50 -11.45 -17.00
N HIS A 725 6.27 -12.44 -17.82
CA HIS A 725 5.85 -12.27 -19.20
C HIS A 725 4.87 -13.39 -19.56
N TYR A 726 3.78 -13.00 -20.18
CA TYR A 726 2.72 -13.91 -20.56
C TYR A 726 1.93 -13.39 -21.75
N ARG A 727 1.17 -14.30 -22.38
CA ARG A 727 0.23 -13.98 -23.44
C ARG A 727 -1.03 -14.85 -23.27
N ASN A 728 -2.00 -14.29 -22.62
CA ASN A 728 -3.28 -14.92 -22.35
C ASN A 728 -4.43 -14.34 -23.17
#